data_a023e060f0bbea353f43b5f5360f6a12
#
_entry.id   a023e060f0bbea353f43b5f5360f6a12
#
_cell.length_a   1.000
_cell.length_b   1.000
_cell.length_c   1.000
_cell.angle_alpha   90.00
_cell.angle_beta   90.00
_cell.angle_gamma   90.00
#
_symmetry.space_group_name_H-M   'P 1'
#
loop_
_entity.id
_entity.type
_entity.pdbx_description
1 polymer ?
#
loop_
_entity_poly.entity_id
_entity_poly.type
_entity_poly.pdbx_seq_one_letter_code
_entity_poly.pdbx_strand_id
1 'polypeptide(L)'
;SEDDMSTSSTERKRWSSLSLRRSPFSAPSTTAERHLFTESAALAGLTAVILVLLTWASLRVTAMPDAVAASAPDAQFSSARAFEHLKAIAQAPSPTGSSAHASVREYLVSQIEQLGLAAESHSTVTAHPAWSAAFRVENILTRLPGTDSTRAVLIVGHYDSVAGSPGAGDNHLSNAAMLEAIRTLRAREPLRNDIIFLFADAEEYGLAGAYAFVQEHPWAKEIGVVFNYDSSTGQGPLVLQHTAAEDGWLVRHLAAADAGIYLKSQQNSERSERWGQDFDVFEEAGYTAANINNWTNTAFYHTRLDNLDHVDERKLQAYGASMVQLAGHFGGIDLSQTRDEDRVFFSVFDKNFVIHYSNAWTWPLALVAALGVAAVVIAGIRRRRLSARALAVSVAGLLALLVLGAVVAETGWGVIKGLHPEADWQQEQDIYQGGLLLGGLTALVAAGFIASMSWGARRLGIANLQVAALVLVLVLGLYAAAEDPLFSYLALWPLIAVTLATGVSFFIPTGAAATTRHRWLRAGLFWLAAIPVIGVFMPLVVQVLVRTSDAGAAVAVLLGTLLAALLVSLIEIVLPARRWWLAGLAAAAGVALLILGTARSGFTAEQPRPDSLFYVLDAESGAAHWATLDDDPDAWIAQFVPPDAEATTAQAVLGIPASAQEDTDWLIPASAAWASAAPPLDAPAPTLDVVADQREGD
;
A
#
# COMPACT_ATOMS: atom_id res chain seq x y z
N SER A 1 15.50 -82.72 49.22
CA SER A 1 16.70 -82.06 48.70
C SER A 1 16.29 -80.76 48.02
N GLU A 2 16.24 -79.63 48.65
CA GLU A 2 17.37 -78.72 49.02
C GLU A 2 18.17 -78.26 47.79
N ASP A 3 18.28 -76.93 47.74
CA ASP A 3 19.14 -76.08 46.91
C ASP A 3 18.45 -75.58 45.63
N ASP A 4 18.28 -74.29 45.35
CA ASP A 4 19.12 -73.14 45.70
C ASP A 4 18.32 -71.82 45.47
N MET A 5 18.30 -70.98 46.49
CA MET A 5 17.82 -69.59 46.37
C MET A 5 18.96 -68.64 46.67
N SER A 6 19.63 -68.16 45.67
CA SER A 6 20.47 -66.99 45.82
C SER A 6 20.80 -66.36 44.43
N THR A 7 20.00 -65.46 43.96
CA THR A 7 20.43 -64.37 43.07
C THR A 7 19.27 -63.41 42.82
N SER A 8 19.08 -62.43 43.67
CA SER A 8 18.30 -61.22 43.26
C SER A 8 18.52 -60.04 44.23
N SER A 9 19.76 -59.61 44.43
CA SER A 9 20.03 -58.38 45.21
C SER A 9 20.72 -57.26 44.41
N THR A 10 20.85 -57.41 43.12
CA THR A 10 21.54 -56.42 42.27
C THR A 10 20.64 -55.61 41.37
N GLU A 11 19.36 -55.89 41.30
CA GLU A 11 18.42 -55.07 40.42
C GLU A 11 17.63 -53.93 41.13
N ARG A 12 17.65 -53.84 42.45
CA ARG A 12 16.92 -52.80 43.20
C ARG A 12 17.67 -51.46 43.41
N LYS A 13 18.87 -51.28 42.91
CA LYS A 13 19.68 -50.09 43.09
C LYS A 13 19.76 -49.19 41.83
N ARG A 14 19.04 -49.47 40.74
CA ARG A 14 19.07 -48.67 39.51
C ARG A 14 17.87 -47.77 39.28
N TRP A 15 16.87 -47.69 40.15
CA TRP A 15 15.65 -46.90 40.00
C TRP A 15 15.55 -45.70 40.95
N SER A 16 16.59 -45.37 41.74
CA SER A 16 16.55 -44.27 42.69
C SER A 16 17.28 -42.98 42.24
N SER A 17 17.66 -42.83 40.95
CA SER A 17 18.27 -41.61 40.43
C SER A 17 17.55 -41.03 39.22
N LEU A 18 16.26 -41.28 39.05
CA LEU A 18 15.41 -40.40 38.25
C LEU A 18 15.20 -39.13 39.08
N SER A 19 16.14 -38.16 38.92
CA SER A 19 15.96 -36.79 39.36
C SER A 19 14.63 -36.29 38.80
N LEU A 20 13.64 -36.12 39.67
CA LEU A 20 12.41 -35.37 39.38
C LEU A 20 12.81 -34.08 38.72
N ARG A 21 12.65 -33.95 37.39
CA ARG A 21 12.71 -32.67 36.69
C ARG A 21 11.71 -31.79 37.40
N ARG A 22 12.19 -30.75 38.06
CA ARG A 22 11.35 -29.74 38.71
C ARG A 22 10.27 -29.31 37.74
N SER A 23 9.03 -29.30 38.20
CA SER A 23 7.90 -28.74 37.50
C SER A 23 8.23 -27.32 37.01
N PRO A 24 7.94 -26.94 35.78
CA PRO A 24 8.15 -25.57 35.29
C PRO A 24 7.36 -24.50 36.08
N PHE A 25 6.51 -24.90 37.02
CA PHE A 25 5.71 -24.06 37.89
C PHE A 25 6.21 -23.98 39.34
N SER A 26 7.35 -24.59 39.70
CA SER A 26 7.89 -24.43 41.04
C SER A 26 8.48 -23.03 41.23
N ALA A 27 8.03 -22.31 42.27
CA ALA A 27 8.58 -21.00 42.64
C ALA A 27 10.10 -21.15 42.93
N PRO A 28 10.90 -20.05 42.63
CA PRO A 28 12.35 -20.09 42.88
C PRO A 28 12.66 -20.34 44.33
N SER A 29 13.58 -21.30 44.59
CA SER A 29 13.85 -21.85 45.94
C SER A 29 14.92 -21.08 46.70
N THR A 30 15.71 -20.21 46.01
CA THR A 30 16.77 -19.41 46.64
C THR A 30 16.60 -17.93 46.36
N THR A 31 17.17 -17.06 47.22
CA THR A 31 17.15 -15.60 47.04
C THR A 31 17.84 -15.20 45.73
N ALA A 32 18.93 -15.85 45.34
CA ALA A 32 19.64 -15.64 44.10
C ALA A 32 18.77 -16.02 42.85
N GLU A 33 18.06 -17.15 42.93
CA GLU A 33 17.12 -17.56 41.86
C GLU A 33 15.94 -16.60 41.74
N ARG A 34 15.43 -16.06 42.86
CA ARG A 34 14.37 -15.06 42.88
C ARG A 34 14.84 -13.74 42.25
N HIS A 35 16.04 -13.25 42.58
CA HIS A 35 16.62 -12.07 41.96
C HIS A 35 16.81 -12.22 40.43
N LEU A 36 17.38 -13.32 39.97
CA LEU A 36 17.55 -13.61 38.56
C LEU A 36 16.22 -13.73 37.81
N PHE A 37 15.20 -14.29 38.45
CA PHE A 37 13.86 -14.42 37.87
C PHE A 37 13.19 -13.04 37.76
N THR A 38 13.24 -12.21 38.78
CA THR A 38 12.66 -10.85 38.77
C THR A 38 13.38 -9.94 37.79
N GLU A 39 14.70 -9.96 37.68
CA GLU A 39 15.47 -9.22 36.70
C GLU A 39 15.14 -9.62 35.25
N SER A 40 15.03 -10.91 34.98
CA SER A 40 14.70 -11.44 33.67
C SER A 40 13.25 -11.05 33.28
N ALA A 41 12.32 -11.04 34.22
CA ALA A 41 10.95 -10.62 33.99
C ALA A 41 10.84 -9.11 33.73
N ALA A 42 11.60 -8.28 34.48
CA ALA A 42 11.66 -6.84 34.27
C ALA A 42 12.23 -6.49 32.89
N LEU A 43 13.33 -7.15 32.49
CA LEU A 43 13.93 -6.96 31.17
C LEU A 43 12.98 -7.36 30.04
N ALA A 44 12.28 -8.49 30.18
CA ALA A 44 11.31 -8.97 29.23
C ALA A 44 10.10 -8.01 29.13
N GLY A 45 9.59 -7.58 30.29
CA GLY A 45 8.48 -6.63 30.34
C GLY A 45 8.84 -5.29 29.68
N LEU A 46 10.01 -4.72 30.00
CA LEU A 46 10.45 -3.47 29.38
C LEU A 46 10.69 -3.62 27.88
N THR A 47 11.29 -4.74 27.44
CA THR A 47 11.45 -5.02 25.99
C THR A 47 10.12 -5.10 25.29
N ALA A 48 9.13 -5.77 25.86
CA ALA A 48 7.78 -5.82 25.28
C ALA A 48 7.15 -4.43 25.17
N VAL A 49 7.26 -3.62 26.24
CA VAL A 49 6.76 -2.22 26.23
C VAL A 49 7.46 -1.39 25.14
N ILE A 50 8.79 -1.48 25.03
CA ILE A 50 9.55 -0.75 24.00
C ILE A 50 9.10 -1.19 22.60
N LEU A 51 8.94 -2.47 22.33
CA LEU A 51 8.47 -2.96 21.03
C LEU A 51 7.06 -2.47 20.71
N VAL A 52 6.15 -2.49 21.68
CA VAL A 52 4.78 -1.95 21.52
C VAL A 52 4.82 -0.45 21.23
N LEU A 53 5.61 0.32 21.99
CA LEU A 53 5.74 1.76 21.79
C LEU A 53 6.38 2.12 20.45
N LEU A 54 7.42 1.38 20.02
CA LEU A 54 8.03 1.58 18.70
C LEU A 54 7.04 1.24 17.57
N THR A 55 6.28 0.15 17.69
CA THR A 55 5.24 -0.22 16.74
C THR A 55 4.16 0.85 16.68
N TRP A 56 3.64 1.29 17.83
CA TRP A 56 2.65 2.35 17.89
C TRP A 56 3.17 3.66 17.29
N ALA A 57 4.39 4.07 17.65
CA ALA A 57 5.02 5.26 17.08
C ALA A 57 5.23 5.14 15.56
N SER A 58 5.65 3.97 15.08
CA SER A 58 5.85 3.71 13.65
C SER A 58 4.55 3.83 12.85
N LEU A 59 3.43 3.40 13.43
CA LEU A 59 2.11 3.49 12.78
C LEU A 59 1.54 4.91 12.75
N ARG A 60 2.17 5.90 13.40
CA ARG A 60 1.72 7.29 13.31
C ARG A 60 1.85 7.88 11.91
N VAL A 61 2.74 7.34 11.07
CA VAL A 61 2.81 7.75 9.65
C VAL A 61 1.51 7.46 8.89
N THR A 62 0.69 6.52 9.38
CA THR A 62 -0.61 6.16 8.80
C THR A 62 -1.79 6.89 9.46
N ALA A 63 -1.55 7.77 10.44
CA ALA A 63 -2.62 8.49 11.11
C ALA A 63 -3.25 9.53 10.17
N MET A 64 -4.56 9.66 10.18
CA MET A 64 -5.27 10.73 9.48
C MET A 64 -5.43 11.95 10.40
N PRO A 65 -5.50 13.18 9.84
CA PRO A 65 -5.84 14.36 10.61
C PRO A 65 -7.29 14.27 11.13
N ASP A 66 -7.62 15.06 12.14
CA ASP A 66 -9.00 15.22 12.56
C ASP A 66 -9.78 16.06 11.52
N ALA A 67 -11.07 15.75 11.37
CA ALA A 67 -11.98 16.56 10.56
C ALA A 67 -12.12 17.98 11.14
N VAL A 68 -12.18 18.97 10.27
CA VAL A 68 -12.26 20.41 10.65
C VAL A 68 -13.66 20.95 10.35
N ALA A 69 -14.29 21.52 11.37
CA ALA A 69 -15.65 22.06 11.30
C ALA A 69 -15.78 23.22 10.31
N ALA A 70 -16.99 23.44 9.78
CA ALA A 70 -17.30 24.52 8.86
C ALA A 70 -17.07 25.93 9.42
N SER A 71 -17.11 26.07 10.75
CA SER A 71 -16.84 27.35 11.47
C SER A 71 -15.37 27.71 11.57
N ALA A 72 -14.44 26.91 11.04
CA ALA A 72 -13.02 27.22 11.00
C ALA A 72 -12.74 28.53 10.23
N PRO A 73 -11.65 29.24 10.55
CA PRO A 73 -11.25 30.45 9.84
C PRO A 73 -11.18 30.27 8.34
N ASP A 74 -11.46 31.33 7.56
CA ASP A 74 -11.47 31.25 6.10
C ASP A 74 -10.11 30.83 5.50
N ALA A 75 -9.01 31.20 6.09
CA ALA A 75 -7.66 30.81 5.67
C ALA A 75 -7.27 29.38 6.07
N GLN A 76 -8.17 28.62 6.70
CA GLN A 76 -8.00 27.22 7.08
C GLN A 76 -8.92 26.33 6.23
N PHE A 77 -8.37 25.23 5.68
CA PHE A 77 -9.16 24.22 5.01
C PHE A 77 -10.11 23.53 5.99
N SER A 78 -11.35 23.29 5.57
CA SER A 78 -12.38 22.62 6.37
C SER A 78 -12.99 21.46 5.58
N SER A 79 -12.83 20.24 6.09
CA SER A 79 -13.50 19.07 5.53
C SER A 79 -15.02 19.19 5.56
N ALA A 80 -15.59 19.82 6.59
CA ALA A 80 -17.03 19.99 6.68
C ALA A 80 -17.57 20.92 5.56
N ARG A 81 -16.83 21.97 5.17
CA ARG A 81 -17.20 22.81 4.00
C ARG A 81 -17.01 22.07 2.70
N ALA A 82 -15.88 21.36 2.55
CA ALA A 82 -15.63 20.54 1.37
C ALA A 82 -16.68 19.42 1.19
N PHE A 83 -17.15 18.84 2.28
CA PHE A 83 -18.17 17.78 2.25
C PHE A 83 -19.51 18.26 1.70
N GLU A 84 -19.86 19.55 1.86
CA GLU A 84 -21.06 20.11 1.21
C GLU A 84 -20.93 20.16 -0.31
N HIS A 85 -19.71 20.41 -0.84
CA HIS A 85 -19.46 20.28 -2.28
C HIS A 85 -19.56 18.82 -2.73
N LEU A 86 -18.97 17.89 -1.97
CA LEU A 86 -19.04 16.47 -2.27
C LEU A 86 -20.48 15.96 -2.34
N LYS A 87 -21.33 16.37 -1.37
CA LYS A 87 -22.78 16.06 -1.40
C LYS A 87 -23.46 16.53 -2.66
N ALA A 88 -23.04 17.64 -3.23
CA ALA A 88 -23.67 18.20 -4.43
C ALA A 88 -23.29 17.42 -5.71
N ILE A 89 -22.04 16.91 -5.79
CA ILE A 89 -21.51 16.31 -7.02
C ILE A 89 -21.56 14.78 -7.05
N ALA A 90 -21.59 14.09 -5.90
CA ALA A 90 -21.58 12.63 -5.81
C ALA A 90 -22.99 12.03 -5.59
N GLN A 91 -24.00 12.52 -6.29
CA GLN A 91 -25.39 12.07 -6.14
C GLN A 91 -25.74 10.83 -6.97
N ALA A 92 -25.08 10.67 -8.10
CA ALA A 92 -25.33 9.61 -9.07
C ALA A 92 -24.06 9.36 -9.89
N PRO A 93 -23.94 8.20 -10.54
CA PRO A 93 -22.87 7.97 -11.51
C PRO A 93 -22.84 9.06 -12.57
N SER A 94 -21.65 9.59 -12.83
CA SER A 94 -21.42 10.71 -13.76
C SER A 94 -20.37 10.37 -14.83
N PRO A 95 -20.59 9.30 -15.61
CA PRO A 95 -19.67 8.98 -16.69
C PRO A 95 -19.66 10.07 -17.74
N THR A 96 -18.49 10.29 -18.34
CA THR A 96 -18.28 11.28 -19.40
C THR A 96 -19.39 11.26 -20.44
N GLY A 97 -19.93 12.45 -20.77
CA GLY A 97 -21.01 12.62 -21.73
C GLY A 97 -22.42 12.41 -21.19
N SER A 98 -22.60 11.94 -19.94
CA SER A 98 -23.92 11.80 -19.32
C SER A 98 -24.51 13.15 -18.86
N SER A 99 -25.83 13.19 -18.63
CA SER A 99 -26.49 14.37 -18.06
C SER A 99 -26.05 14.64 -16.62
N ALA A 100 -25.74 13.59 -15.84
CA ALA A 100 -25.22 13.74 -14.50
C ALA A 100 -23.82 14.38 -14.53
N HIS A 101 -22.95 13.96 -15.43
CA HIS A 101 -21.65 14.56 -15.67
C HIS A 101 -21.77 16.05 -16.06
N ALA A 102 -22.70 16.40 -16.96
CA ALA A 102 -22.96 17.80 -17.27
C ALA A 102 -23.38 18.62 -16.04
N SER A 103 -24.21 18.05 -15.16
CA SER A 103 -24.63 18.70 -13.91
C SER A 103 -23.46 18.90 -12.94
N VAL A 104 -22.54 17.91 -12.81
CA VAL A 104 -21.30 18.07 -12.04
C VAL A 104 -20.46 19.22 -12.58
N ARG A 105 -20.24 19.26 -13.90
CA ARG A 105 -19.50 20.33 -14.57
C ARG A 105 -20.11 21.70 -14.29
N GLU A 106 -21.41 21.86 -14.48
CA GLU A 106 -22.13 23.11 -14.20
C GLU A 106 -21.97 23.54 -12.75
N TYR A 107 -22.04 22.61 -11.82
CA TYR A 107 -21.81 22.89 -10.39
C TYR A 107 -20.39 23.40 -10.15
N LEU A 108 -19.36 22.70 -10.65
CA LEU A 108 -17.95 23.07 -10.48
C LEU A 108 -17.69 24.50 -11.04
N VAL A 109 -18.15 24.77 -12.26
CA VAL A 109 -18.06 26.10 -12.88
C VAL A 109 -18.73 27.16 -12.02
N SER A 110 -19.98 26.91 -11.57
CA SER A 110 -20.71 27.87 -10.76
C SER A 110 -20.02 28.18 -9.43
N GLN A 111 -19.40 27.19 -8.78
CA GLN A 111 -18.68 27.39 -7.53
C GLN A 111 -17.39 28.20 -7.72
N ILE A 112 -16.64 27.95 -8.80
CA ILE A 112 -15.45 28.74 -9.16
C ILE A 112 -15.84 30.21 -9.42
N GLU A 113 -16.90 30.43 -10.16
CA GLU A 113 -17.41 31.78 -10.45
C GLU A 113 -17.92 32.52 -9.21
N GLN A 114 -18.60 31.82 -8.31
CA GLN A 114 -19.02 32.37 -7.00
C GLN A 114 -17.84 32.78 -6.13
N LEU A 115 -16.71 32.11 -6.26
CA LEU A 115 -15.45 32.54 -5.65
C LEU A 115 -14.83 33.76 -6.37
N GLY A 116 -15.46 34.31 -7.43
CA GLY A 116 -14.99 35.46 -8.20
C GLY A 116 -13.75 35.14 -9.06
N LEU A 117 -13.60 33.90 -9.50
CA LEU A 117 -12.57 33.46 -10.44
C LEU A 117 -13.20 33.12 -11.79
N ALA A 118 -12.40 33.18 -12.85
CA ALA A 118 -12.82 32.66 -14.14
C ALA A 118 -12.75 31.14 -14.14
N ALA A 119 -13.82 30.48 -14.56
CA ALA A 119 -13.81 29.07 -14.91
C ALA A 119 -13.59 28.97 -16.42
N GLU A 120 -12.41 28.55 -16.85
CA GLU A 120 -12.09 28.33 -18.25
C GLU A 120 -12.53 26.94 -18.65
N SER A 121 -13.35 26.81 -19.70
CA SER A 121 -13.71 25.50 -20.26
C SER A 121 -12.81 25.20 -21.44
N HIS A 122 -12.07 24.10 -21.38
CA HIS A 122 -11.27 23.55 -22.47
C HIS A 122 -12.03 22.39 -23.09
N SER A 123 -12.78 22.67 -24.16
CA SER A 123 -13.60 21.69 -24.89
C SER A 123 -12.93 21.31 -26.20
N THR A 124 -12.63 20.03 -26.39
CA THR A 124 -12.02 19.50 -27.61
C THR A 124 -12.44 18.05 -27.85
N VAL A 125 -12.10 17.50 -29.03
CA VAL A 125 -12.15 16.06 -29.29
C VAL A 125 -10.73 15.56 -29.37
N THR A 126 -10.40 14.62 -28.52
CA THR A 126 -9.06 14.05 -28.42
C THR A 126 -9.08 12.54 -28.49
N ALA A 127 -7.98 11.95 -28.95
CA ALA A 127 -7.74 10.51 -28.91
C ALA A 127 -6.37 10.26 -28.30
N HIS A 128 -6.36 9.56 -27.19
CA HIS A 128 -5.11 9.14 -26.55
C HIS A 128 -4.57 7.89 -27.26
N PRO A 129 -3.37 7.94 -27.90
CA PRO A 129 -2.89 6.84 -28.74
C PRO A 129 -2.73 5.52 -27.97
N ALA A 130 -2.36 5.59 -26.70
CA ALA A 130 -2.14 4.40 -25.87
C ALA A 130 -3.42 3.68 -25.48
N TRP A 131 -4.58 4.37 -25.55
CA TRP A 131 -5.84 3.84 -25.04
C TRP A 131 -6.87 3.52 -26.14
N SER A 132 -6.50 3.68 -27.40
CA SER A 132 -7.35 3.37 -28.57
C SER A 132 -8.79 3.92 -28.47
N ALA A 133 -8.95 5.06 -27.78
CA ALA A 133 -10.24 5.68 -27.50
C ALA A 133 -10.23 7.16 -27.88
N ALA A 134 -11.36 7.67 -28.33
CA ALA A 134 -11.54 9.09 -28.65
C ALA A 134 -12.75 9.65 -27.90
N PHE A 135 -12.57 10.83 -27.31
CA PHE A 135 -13.57 11.47 -26.46
C PHE A 135 -13.75 12.92 -26.83
N ARG A 136 -14.97 13.43 -26.68
CA ARG A 136 -15.19 14.86 -26.49
C ARG A 136 -14.97 15.14 -25.01
N VAL A 137 -13.93 15.85 -24.69
CA VAL A 137 -13.59 16.25 -23.32
C VAL A 137 -13.98 17.71 -23.07
N GLU A 138 -14.33 18.01 -21.84
CA GLU A 138 -14.68 19.35 -21.36
C GLU A 138 -13.98 19.62 -20.03
N ASN A 139 -12.66 19.81 -20.06
CA ASN A 139 -11.88 20.16 -18.87
C ASN A 139 -12.32 21.52 -18.31
N ILE A 140 -12.28 21.65 -16.99
CA ILE A 140 -12.51 22.92 -16.29
C ILE A 140 -11.20 23.36 -15.65
N LEU A 141 -10.82 24.61 -15.91
CA LEU A 141 -9.61 25.18 -15.35
C LEU A 141 -9.90 26.47 -14.61
N THR A 142 -9.13 26.70 -13.55
CA THR A 142 -9.10 28.02 -12.91
C THR A 142 -7.70 28.35 -12.44
N ARG A 143 -7.37 29.64 -12.39
CA ARG A 143 -6.05 30.13 -12.01
C ARG A 143 -6.16 31.13 -10.87
N LEU A 144 -5.38 30.91 -9.83
CA LEU A 144 -5.05 31.88 -8.80
C LEU A 144 -3.75 32.57 -9.24
N PRO A 145 -3.80 33.85 -9.63
CA PRO A 145 -2.62 34.53 -10.14
C PRO A 145 -1.59 34.78 -9.05
N GLY A 146 -0.34 34.51 -9.36
CA GLY A 146 0.81 34.85 -8.53
C GLY A 146 1.26 36.30 -8.69
N THR A 147 2.15 36.74 -7.83
CA THR A 147 2.71 38.12 -7.83
C THR A 147 3.94 38.26 -8.72
N ASP A 148 4.71 37.19 -8.92
CA ASP A 148 5.97 37.15 -9.71
C ASP A 148 6.25 35.69 -10.14
N SER A 149 5.37 35.14 -10.99
CA SER A 149 5.39 33.72 -11.35
C SER A 149 6.61 33.34 -12.18
N THR A 150 7.38 32.38 -11.70
CA THR A 150 8.45 31.76 -12.48
C THR A 150 7.91 30.66 -13.38
N ARG A 151 7.01 29.84 -12.86
CA ARG A 151 6.15 28.86 -13.51
C ARG A 151 4.96 28.58 -12.61
N ALA A 152 3.94 27.88 -13.10
CA ALA A 152 2.75 27.55 -12.33
C ALA A 152 2.86 26.20 -11.61
N VAL A 153 2.18 26.10 -10.46
CA VAL A 153 1.85 24.83 -9.81
C VAL A 153 0.52 24.36 -10.37
N LEU A 154 0.44 23.12 -10.83
CA LEU A 154 -0.79 22.48 -11.29
C LEU A 154 -1.27 21.47 -10.24
N ILE A 155 -2.54 21.58 -9.84
CA ILE A 155 -3.26 20.60 -9.03
C ILE A 155 -4.35 20.01 -9.91
N VAL A 156 -4.35 18.66 -10.03
CA VAL A 156 -5.22 17.92 -10.95
C VAL A 156 -6.06 16.92 -10.17
N GLY A 157 -7.30 16.72 -10.60
CA GLY A 157 -8.18 15.63 -10.22
C GLY A 157 -9.31 15.52 -11.25
N HIS A 158 -9.69 14.30 -11.63
CA HIS A 158 -10.76 14.10 -12.61
C HIS A 158 -12.14 14.23 -11.97
N TYR A 159 -13.16 14.61 -12.79
CA TYR A 159 -14.52 14.84 -12.31
C TYR A 159 -15.58 13.93 -12.95
N ASP A 160 -15.17 13.02 -13.82
CA ASP A 160 -15.99 11.90 -14.28
C ASP A 160 -15.94 10.75 -13.28
N SER A 161 -16.83 9.80 -13.42
CA SER A 161 -16.83 8.52 -12.71
C SER A 161 -17.24 7.40 -13.65
N VAL A 162 -16.95 6.15 -13.29
CA VAL A 162 -17.46 4.99 -14.03
C VAL A 162 -18.99 4.90 -13.95
N ALA A 163 -19.61 4.25 -14.93
CA ALA A 163 -21.07 4.16 -15.04
C ALA A 163 -21.74 3.45 -13.84
N GLY A 164 -20.99 2.59 -13.10
CA GLY A 164 -21.49 1.84 -11.95
C GLY A 164 -21.32 2.52 -10.60
N SER A 165 -20.62 3.67 -10.53
CA SER A 165 -20.20 4.33 -9.29
C SER A 165 -20.64 5.78 -9.21
N PRO A 166 -21.21 6.24 -8.09
CA PRO A 166 -21.38 7.67 -7.82
C PRO A 166 -20.08 8.46 -7.72
N GLY A 167 -18.92 7.80 -7.64
CA GLY A 167 -17.61 8.44 -7.63
C GLY A 167 -17.32 9.30 -6.40
N ALA A 168 -17.93 9.01 -5.25
CA ALA A 168 -17.76 9.87 -4.08
C ALA A 168 -16.32 9.88 -3.56
N GLY A 169 -15.65 8.72 -3.60
CA GLY A 169 -14.23 8.59 -3.34
C GLY A 169 -13.42 8.86 -4.61
N ASP A 170 -13.79 8.25 -5.71
CA ASP A 170 -13.14 8.23 -7.00
C ASP A 170 -13.96 8.98 -8.06
N ASN A 171 -13.69 10.28 -8.31
CA ASN A 171 -12.67 11.13 -7.64
C ASN A 171 -13.30 12.45 -7.18
N HIS A 172 -14.63 12.47 -6.93
CA HIS A 172 -15.34 13.67 -6.48
C HIS A 172 -14.81 14.20 -5.14
N LEU A 173 -14.21 13.35 -4.31
CA LEU A 173 -13.53 13.76 -3.09
C LEU A 173 -12.43 14.78 -3.37
N SER A 174 -11.59 14.52 -4.38
CA SER A 174 -10.53 15.43 -4.79
C SER A 174 -11.12 16.74 -5.35
N ASN A 175 -12.19 16.67 -6.12
CA ASN A 175 -12.87 17.87 -6.68
C ASN A 175 -13.45 18.74 -5.57
N ALA A 176 -14.10 18.15 -4.58
CA ALA A 176 -14.61 18.88 -3.42
C ALA A 176 -13.48 19.50 -2.59
N ALA A 177 -12.36 18.78 -2.43
CA ALA A 177 -11.17 19.29 -1.78
C ALA A 177 -10.55 20.46 -2.56
N MET A 178 -10.48 20.37 -3.90
CA MET A 178 -9.99 21.44 -4.78
C MET A 178 -10.80 22.72 -4.63
N LEU A 179 -12.14 22.65 -4.64
CA LEU A 179 -13.00 23.82 -4.47
C LEU A 179 -12.75 24.53 -3.13
N GLU A 180 -12.69 23.78 -2.04
CA GLU A 180 -12.43 24.35 -0.71
C GLU A 180 -10.96 24.79 -0.56
N ALA A 181 -10.00 24.16 -1.23
CA ALA A 181 -8.61 24.61 -1.29
C ALA A 181 -8.49 25.96 -2.05
N ILE A 182 -9.18 26.11 -3.17
CA ILE A 182 -9.28 27.38 -3.91
C ILE A 182 -9.81 28.49 -3.00
N ARG A 183 -10.94 28.23 -2.30
CA ARG A 183 -11.52 29.20 -1.35
C ARG A 183 -10.53 29.57 -0.25
N THR A 184 -9.85 28.56 0.31
CA THR A 184 -8.86 28.73 1.40
C THR A 184 -7.65 29.53 0.97
N LEU A 185 -7.10 29.25 -0.23
CA LEU A 185 -5.95 29.96 -0.79
C LEU A 185 -6.29 31.42 -1.10
N ARG A 186 -7.49 31.70 -1.62
CA ARG A 186 -7.97 33.06 -1.85
C ARG A 186 -8.12 33.89 -0.59
N ALA A 187 -8.36 33.26 0.57
CA ALA A 187 -8.43 33.94 1.85
C ALA A 187 -7.05 34.22 2.46
N ARG A 188 -5.97 33.80 1.78
CA ARG A 188 -4.57 34.04 2.18
C ARG A 188 -3.92 35.13 1.33
N GLU A 189 -2.75 35.56 1.73
CA GLU A 189 -1.93 36.46 0.89
C GLU A 189 -1.57 35.77 -0.42
N PRO A 190 -1.53 36.52 -1.55
CA PRO A 190 -1.16 35.98 -2.84
C PRO A 190 0.23 35.33 -2.80
N LEU A 191 0.38 34.21 -3.48
CA LEU A 191 1.64 33.49 -3.62
C LEU A 191 2.51 34.14 -4.71
N ARG A 192 3.78 33.74 -4.80
CA ARG A 192 4.68 34.18 -5.85
C ARG A 192 4.27 33.63 -7.20
N ASN A 193 4.06 32.30 -7.25
CA ASN A 193 3.70 31.60 -8.49
C ASN A 193 2.19 31.45 -8.65
N ASP A 194 1.75 31.32 -9.87
CA ASP A 194 0.39 30.96 -10.20
C ASP A 194 0.07 29.55 -9.69
N ILE A 195 -1.16 29.37 -9.19
CA ILE A 195 -1.70 28.05 -8.87
C ILE A 195 -2.84 27.78 -9.85
N ILE A 196 -2.72 26.71 -10.62
CA ILE A 196 -3.73 26.26 -11.57
C ILE A 196 -4.40 25.01 -11.03
N PHE A 197 -5.72 24.97 -11.07
CA PHE A 197 -6.53 23.80 -10.78
C PHE A 197 -7.12 23.29 -12.08
N LEU A 198 -6.92 22.01 -12.37
CA LEU A 198 -7.48 21.29 -13.50
C LEU A 198 -8.43 20.22 -13.00
N PHE A 199 -9.71 20.38 -13.27
CA PHE A 199 -10.70 19.32 -13.14
C PHE A 199 -10.72 18.61 -14.50
N ALA A 200 -10.03 17.48 -14.58
CA ALA A 200 -9.87 16.71 -15.80
C ALA A 200 -11.13 15.92 -16.13
N ASP A 201 -11.43 15.77 -17.41
CA ASP A 201 -12.56 15.00 -17.91
C ASP A 201 -12.08 13.67 -18.51
N ALA A 202 -12.93 12.65 -18.50
CA ALA A 202 -12.68 11.35 -19.15
C ALA A 202 -11.36 10.70 -18.75
N GLU A 203 -11.06 10.70 -17.46
CA GLU A 203 -9.95 9.95 -16.90
C GLU A 203 -10.24 8.47 -16.97
N GLU A 204 -11.42 8.05 -16.47
CA GLU A 204 -11.88 6.68 -16.27
C GLU A 204 -11.87 5.83 -17.55
N TYR A 205 -11.86 6.46 -18.71
CA TYR A 205 -11.96 5.78 -19.99
C TYR A 205 -10.77 6.06 -20.93
N GLY A 206 -9.69 6.62 -20.42
CA GLY A 206 -8.50 6.79 -21.23
C GLY A 206 -7.71 8.07 -21.03
N LEU A 207 -7.76 8.68 -19.85
CA LEU A 207 -6.94 9.84 -19.44
C LEU A 207 -7.07 11.03 -20.41
N ALA A 208 -8.21 11.12 -21.11
CA ALA A 208 -8.35 11.95 -22.29
C ALA A 208 -8.28 13.44 -21.97
N GLY A 209 -8.80 13.84 -20.79
CA GLY A 209 -8.77 15.23 -20.35
C GLY A 209 -7.36 15.75 -20.06
N ALA A 210 -6.59 14.97 -19.31
CA ALA A 210 -5.19 15.29 -19.03
C ALA A 210 -4.36 15.32 -20.33
N TYR A 211 -4.59 14.35 -21.22
CA TYR A 211 -3.92 14.29 -22.51
C TYR A 211 -4.23 15.52 -23.37
N ALA A 212 -5.51 15.90 -23.50
CA ALA A 212 -5.93 17.09 -24.23
C ALA A 212 -5.30 18.36 -23.64
N PHE A 213 -5.27 18.48 -22.30
CA PHE A 213 -4.64 19.61 -21.63
C PHE A 213 -3.16 19.73 -22.01
N VAL A 214 -2.42 18.64 -21.92
CA VAL A 214 -0.98 18.61 -22.22
C VAL A 214 -0.68 18.95 -23.68
N GLN A 215 -1.50 18.42 -24.61
CA GLN A 215 -1.26 18.60 -26.05
C GLN A 215 -1.71 19.98 -26.57
N GLU A 216 -2.82 20.51 -26.07
CA GLU A 216 -3.50 21.63 -26.74
C GLU A 216 -3.57 22.90 -25.89
N HIS A 217 -3.62 22.77 -24.55
CA HIS A 217 -3.89 23.94 -23.72
C HIS A 217 -2.65 24.84 -23.55
N PRO A 218 -2.74 26.16 -23.78
CA PRO A 218 -1.59 27.06 -23.72
C PRO A 218 -0.92 27.08 -22.34
N TRP A 219 -1.69 26.92 -21.24
CA TRP A 219 -1.14 26.92 -19.87
C TRP A 219 -0.27 25.70 -19.57
N ALA A 220 -0.37 24.60 -20.33
CA ALA A 220 0.48 23.43 -20.16
C ALA A 220 1.98 23.79 -20.21
N LYS A 221 2.35 24.74 -21.07
CA LYS A 221 3.75 25.22 -21.22
C LYS A 221 4.27 26.04 -20.03
N GLU A 222 3.35 26.52 -19.19
CA GLU A 222 3.68 27.35 -18.03
C GLU A 222 3.91 26.52 -16.76
N ILE A 223 3.56 25.21 -16.76
CA ILE A 223 3.60 24.35 -15.60
C ILE A 223 5.05 24.03 -15.20
N GLY A 224 5.38 24.20 -13.92
CA GLY A 224 6.65 23.83 -13.32
C GLY A 224 6.59 22.54 -12.52
N VAL A 225 5.46 22.28 -11.85
CA VAL A 225 5.24 21.07 -11.07
C VAL A 225 3.77 20.68 -11.09
N VAL A 226 3.49 19.38 -11.11
CA VAL A 226 2.15 18.79 -11.13
C VAL A 226 1.93 17.96 -9.87
N PHE A 227 0.77 18.13 -9.24
CA PHE A 227 0.26 17.29 -8.17
C PHE A 227 -1.05 16.69 -8.63
N ASN A 228 -1.01 15.42 -9.02
CA ASN A 228 -2.19 14.65 -9.33
C ASN A 228 -2.79 14.10 -8.04
N TYR A 229 -4.07 14.32 -7.83
CA TYR A 229 -4.83 13.80 -6.72
C TYR A 229 -5.89 12.85 -7.23
N ASP A 230 -5.68 11.61 -6.91
CA ASP A 230 -6.60 10.55 -7.21
C ASP A 230 -7.00 9.81 -5.92
N SER A 231 -8.04 9.01 -5.94
CA SER A 231 -8.60 8.49 -4.71
C SER A 231 -9.46 7.26 -4.94
N SER A 232 -9.33 6.26 -4.11
CA SER A 232 -10.35 5.21 -3.98
C SER A 232 -11.27 5.50 -2.79
N THR A 233 -12.42 4.83 -2.73
CA THR A 233 -13.31 4.89 -1.57
C THR A 233 -12.67 4.18 -0.39
N GLY A 234 -12.29 4.74 0.63
CA GLY A 234 -11.73 4.00 1.76
C GLY A 234 -11.09 4.92 2.77
N GLN A 235 -10.74 4.32 3.89
CA GLN A 235 -10.04 4.98 4.97
C GLN A 235 -8.56 4.68 4.83
N GLY A 236 -7.70 5.64 5.13
CA GLY A 236 -6.28 5.42 5.16
C GLY A 236 -5.47 6.70 4.94
N PRO A 237 -4.16 6.63 5.14
CA PRO A 237 -3.30 7.79 4.99
C PRO A 237 -3.21 8.23 3.55
N LEU A 238 -2.98 9.52 3.37
CA LEU A 238 -2.55 10.08 2.11
C LEU A 238 -1.11 9.65 1.85
N VAL A 239 -0.86 9.02 0.71
CA VAL A 239 0.42 8.43 0.32
C VAL A 239 0.92 9.05 -0.96
N LEU A 240 2.20 9.35 -1.03
CA LEU A 240 2.86 9.58 -2.31
C LEU A 240 2.99 8.23 -3.01
N GLN A 241 2.18 8.02 -4.04
CA GLN A 241 2.17 6.77 -4.79
C GLN A 241 3.29 6.75 -5.82
N HIS A 242 3.42 7.82 -6.62
CA HIS A 242 4.40 7.93 -7.69
C HIS A 242 5.03 9.32 -7.76
N THR A 243 6.26 9.39 -8.25
CA THR A 243 6.94 10.59 -8.70
C THR A 243 7.50 10.35 -10.09
N ALA A 244 7.46 11.36 -10.96
CA ALA A 244 8.18 11.31 -12.23
C ALA A 244 9.69 11.19 -11.99
N ALA A 245 10.42 10.65 -12.99
CA ALA A 245 11.88 10.50 -12.92
C ALA A 245 12.60 11.85 -12.73
N GLU A 246 13.84 11.81 -12.23
CA GLU A 246 14.64 13.00 -11.86
C GLU A 246 13.99 13.80 -10.72
N ASP A 247 13.46 13.09 -9.72
CA ASP A 247 12.63 13.60 -8.64
C ASP A 247 13.37 14.31 -7.50
N GLY A 248 14.69 14.39 -7.56
CA GLY A 248 15.50 14.83 -6.42
C GLY A 248 15.18 16.24 -5.90
N TRP A 249 14.84 17.16 -6.80
CA TRP A 249 14.36 18.49 -6.41
C TRP A 249 12.99 18.39 -5.73
N LEU A 250 12.06 17.67 -6.36
CA LEU A 250 10.69 17.48 -5.85
C LEU A 250 10.70 16.86 -4.45
N VAL A 251 11.46 15.79 -4.24
CA VAL A 251 11.57 15.08 -2.95
C VAL A 251 12.07 16.00 -1.83
N ARG A 252 13.09 16.85 -2.09
CA ARG A 252 13.56 17.80 -1.09
C ARG A 252 12.48 18.80 -0.67
N HIS A 253 11.69 19.26 -1.62
CA HIS A 253 10.63 20.22 -1.36
C HIS A 253 9.38 19.56 -0.75
N LEU A 254 9.03 18.34 -1.13
CA LEU A 254 7.98 17.57 -0.47
C LEU A 254 8.32 17.30 1.01
N ALA A 255 9.58 16.95 1.29
CA ALA A 255 10.05 16.76 2.67
C ALA A 255 9.99 18.04 3.51
N ALA A 256 10.06 19.22 2.87
CA ALA A 256 10.01 20.53 3.55
C ALA A 256 8.59 21.12 3.61
N ALA A 257 7.64 20.62 2.82
CA ALA A 257 6.32 21.23 2.68
C ALA A 257 5.36 20.95 3.83
N ASP A 258 5.67 20.01 4.73
CA ASP A 258 4.80 19.61 5.87
C ASP A 258 3.35 19.28 5.43
N ALA A 259 3.23 18.61 4.29
CA ALA A 259 1.94 18.39 3.64
C ALA A 259 1.12 17.23 4.21
N GLY A 260 1.62 16.54 5.23
CA GLY A 260 0.91 15.42 5.87
C GLY A 260 0.77 14.17 5.00
N ILE A 261 1.65 14.00 4.02
CA ILE A 261 1.69 12.87 3.08
C ILE A 261 2.71 11.84 3.58
N TYR A 262 2.34 10.57 3.55
CA TYR A 262 3.31 9.49 3.79
C TYR A 262 4.19 9.32 2.57
N LEU A 263 5.46 9.70 2.71
CA LEU A 263 6.45 9.64 1.64
C LEU A 263 7.23 8.33 1.68
N LYS A 264 7.35 7.67 0.54
CA LYS A 264 8.18 6.48 0.35
C LYS A 264 8.72 6.45 -1.08
N SER A 265 9.99 6.05 -1.25
CA SER A 265 10.53 5.77 -2.58
C SER A 265 9.78 4.62 -3.23
N GLN A 266 9.70 4.67 -4.52
CA GLN A 266 9.04 3.68 -5.36
C GLN A 266 10.05 2.71 -5.97
N GLN A 267 9.54 1.57 -6.46
CA GLN A 267 10.27 0.68 -7.33
C GLN A 267 10.43 1.30 -8.72
N ASN A 268 11.60 1.13 -9.34
CA ASN A 268 11.80 1.55 -10.72
C ASN A 268 10.90 0.80 -11.70
N SER A 269 10.53 -0.46 -11.39
CA SER A 269 9.55 -1.21 -12.16
C SER A 269 8.16 -0.58 -12.11
N GLU A 270 7.76 -0.04 -10.95
CA GLU A 270 6.49 0.67 -10.80
C GLU A 270 6.45 1.94 -11.67
N ARG A 271 7.59 2.61 -11.87
CA ARG A 271 7.70 3.77 -12.77
C ARG A 271 7.53 3.44 -14.26
N SER A 272 7.77 2.20 -14.64
CA SER A 272 7.60 1.74 -16.03
C SER A 272 6.23 1.14 -16.31
N GLU A 273 5.44 0.88 -15.26
CA GLU A 273 4.08 0.40 -15.37
C GLU A 273 3.12 1.59 -15.48
N ARG A 274 2.24 1.55 -16.45
CA ARG A 274 1.15 2.51 -16.57
C ARG A 274 0.02 2.08 -15.64
N TRP A 275 -0.36 2.97 -14.74
CA TRP A 275 -1.39 2.69 -13.75
C TRP A 275 -2.78 3.16 -14.21
N GLY A 276 -2.84 3.84 -15.37
CA GLY A 276 -4.07 4.36 -15.91
C GLY A 276 -4.61 5.56 -15.13
N GLN A 277 -3.73 6.47 -14.71
CA GLN A 277 -4.09 7.69 -13.99
C GLN A 277 -3.61 8.93 -14.75
N ASP A 278 -4.27 10.07 -14.56
CA ASP A 278 -3.88 11.33 -15.20
C ASP A 278 -2.38 11.68 -15.01
N PHE A 279 -1.79 11.22 -13.89
CA PHE A 279 -0.36 11.35 -13.62
C PHE A 279 0.51 10.78 -14.74
N ASP A 280 0.14 9.65 -15.34
CA ASP A 280 0.92 8.97 -16.37
C ASP A 280 1.12 9.87 -17.60
N VAL A 281 0.09 10.65 -17.95
CA VAL A 281 0.13 11.61 -19.07
C VAL A 281 1.17 12.71 -18.79
N PHE A 282 1.21 13.23 -17.57
CA PHE A 282 2.17 14.27 -17.19
C PHE A 282 3.60 13.74 -17.11
N GLU A 283 3.78 12.52 -16.60
CA GLU A 283 5.08 11.86 -16.56
C GLU A 283 5.63 11.61 -17.96
N GLU A 284 4.81 11.06 -18.87
CA GLU A 284 5.19 10.82 -20.27
C GLU A 284 5.54 12.11 -21.02
N ALA A 285 4.81 13.18 -20.75
CA ALA A 285 5.10 14.49 -21.29
C ALA A 285 6.34 15.17 -20.67
N GLY A 286 6.94 14.52 -19.67
CA GLY A 286 8.18 14.95 -19.05
C GLY A 286 8.02 16.05 -18.01
N TYR A 287 6.89 16.19 -17.36
CA TYR A 287 6.71 17.11 -16.23
C TYR A 287 7.36 16.58 -14.95
N THR A 288 7.76 17.49 -14.06
CA THR A 288 8.01 17.15 -12.67
C THR A 288 6.64 16.95 -12.01
N ALA A 289 6.33 15.72 -11.64
CA ALA A 289 4.99 15.35 -11.19
C ALA A 289 5.03 14.44 -9.96
N ALA A 290 4.00 14.53 -9.13
CA ALA A 290 3.74 13.64 -8.02
C ALA A 290 2.30 13.13 -8.09
N ASN A 291 2.12 11.81 -7.93
CA ASN A 291 0.82 11.18 -7.76
C ASN A 291 0.53 10.96 -6.29
N ILE A 292 -0.53 11.54 -5.79
CA ILE A 292 -0.92 11.53 -4.39
C ILE A 292 -2.25 10.83 -4.29
N ASN A 293 -2.27 9.70 -3.60
CA ASN A 293 -3.41 8.81 -3.59
C ASN A 293 -3.62 8.14 -2.23
N ASN A 294 -4.73 7.44 -2.11
CA ASN A 294 -5.07 6.60 -0.97
C ASN A 294 -5.73 5.32 -1.50
N TRP A 295 -4.94 4.27 -1.68
CA TRP A 295 -5.42 2.95 -2.08
C TRP A 295 -5.64 2.07 -0.84
N THR A 296 -6.85 2.10 -0.29
CA THR A 296 -7.24 1.24 0.82
C THR A 296 -8.72 0.90 0.70
N ASN A 297 -9.08 -0.35 1.01
CA ASN A 297 -10.45 -0.84 0.94
C ASN A 297 -11.06 -0.75 -0.46
N THR A 298 -10.37 -1.32 -1.42
CA THR A 298 -10.69 -1.29 -2.85
C THR A 298 -11.93 -2.13 -3.22
N ALA A 299 -12.53 -2.87 -2.26
CA ALA A 299 -13.80 -3.57 -2.47
C ALA A 299 -14.99 -2.66 -2.84
N PHE A 300 -14.86 -1.34 -2.62
CA PHE A 300 -15.89 -0.36 -3.01
C PHE A 300 -15.54 0.37 -4.31
N TYR A 301 -14.31 0.21 -4.77
CA TYR A 301 -13.79 0.86 -5.98
C TYR A 301 -14.62 0.47 -7.19
N HIS A 302 -15.01 1.45 -8.01
CA HIS A 302 -15.82 1.30 -9.20
C HIS A 302 -17.18 0.63 -8.98
N THR A 303 -17.72 0.69 -7.76
CA THR A 303 -19.03 0.13 -7.43
C THR A 303 -19.97 1.21 -6.89
N ARG A 304 -21.27 0.88 -6.80
CA ARG A 304 -22.28 1.75 -6.17
C ARG A 304 -22.00 2.05 -4.69
N LEU A 305 -21.08 1.33 -4.05
CA LEU A 305 -20.67 1.57 -2.67
C LEU A 305 -19.64 2.70 -2.56
N ASP A 306 -19.08 3.17 -3.66
CA ASP A 306 -18.32 4.42 -3.69
C ASP A 306 -19.28 5.62 -3.63
N ASN A 307 -19.92 5.78 -2.49
CA ASN A 307 -20.94 6.78 -2.22
C ASN A 307 -20.65 7.56 -0.93
N LEU A 308 -21.48 8.55 -0.64
CA LEU A 308 -21.32 9.45 0.50
C LEU A 308 -21.29 8.77 1.87
N ASP A 309 -21.97 7.62 2.03
CA ASP A 309 -22.04 6.90 3.30
C ASP A 309 -20.70 6.23 3.66
N HIS A 310 -19.83 6.04 2.69
CA HIS A 310 -18.54 5.38 2.86
C HIS A 310 -17.34 6.33 2.87
N VAL A 311 -17.57 7.64 2.68
CA VAL A 311 -16.52 8.65 2.71
C VAL A 311 -16.15 9.03 4.16
N ASP A 312 -14.86 8.98 4.48
CA ASP A 312 -14.33 9.48 5.76
C ASP A 312 -13.94 10.96 5.63
N GLU A 313 -14.60 11.84 6.38
CA GLU A 313 -14.27 13.28 6.37
C GLU A 313 -12.81 13.58 6.73
N ARG A 314 -12.14 12.71 7.50
CA ARG A 314 -10.71 12.88 7.83
C ARG A 314 -9.82 12.69 6.60
N LYS A 315 -10.25 11.82 5.65
CA LYS A 315 -9.59 11.67 4.37
C LYS A 315 -9.75 12.94 3.52
N LEU A 316 -10.95 13.47 3.43
CA LEU A 316 -11.21 14.75 2.75
C LEU A 316 -10.39 15.90 3.36
N GLN A 317 -10.24 15.91 4.71
CA GLN A 317 -9.36 16.86 5.39
C GLN A 317 -7.89 16.68 5.00
N ALA A 318 -7.42 15.43 4.90
CA ALA A 318 -6.04 15.14 4.51
C ALA A 318 -5.73 15.64 3.09
N TYR A 319 -6.64 15.34 2.14
CA TYR A 319 -6.50 15.77 0.73
C TYR A 319 -6.42 17.27 0.62
N GLY A 320 -7.41 17.98 1.11
CA GLY A 320 -7.45 19.43 0.94
C GLY A 320 -6.39 20.17 1.76
N ALA A 321 -6.08 19.71 2.96
CA ALA A 321 -4.99 20.29 3.74
C ALA A 321 -3.65 20.13 3.02
N SER A 322 -3.39 18.97 2.40
CA SER A 322 -2.16 18.74 1.62
C SER A 322 -2.11 19.62 0.37
N MET A 323 -3.23 19.78 -0.37
CA MET A 323 -3.32 20.69 -1.51
C MET A 323 -2.95 22.12 -1.13
N VAL A 324 -3.50 22.62 -0.02
CA VAL A 324 -3.21 23.97 0.48
C VAL A 324 -1.76 24.12 0.93
N GLN A 325 -1.17 23.11 1.56
CA GLN A 325 0.23 23.13 1.99
C GLN A 325 1.20 23.04 0.80
N LEU A 326 0.94 22.15 -0.17
CA LEU A 326 1.76 22.04 -1.36
C LEU A 326 1.66 23.33 -2.22
N ALA A 327 0.45 23.84 -2.45
CA ALA A 327 0.27 25.14 -3.13
C ALA A 327 1.03 26.26 -2.41
N GLY A 328 0.94 26.32 -1.07
CA GLY A 328 1.66 27.33 -0.28
C GLY A 328 3.18 27.22 -0.40
N HIS A 329 3.73 26.00 -0.30
CA HIS A 329 5.18 25.79 -0.40
C HIS A 329 5.70 26.03 -1.82
N PHE A 330 5.16 25.32 -2.81
CA PHE A 330 5.62 25.40 -4.20
C PHE A 330 5.20 26.72 -4.89
N GLY A 331 4.10 27.30 -4.47
CA GLY A 331 3.71 28.64 -4.88
C GLY A 331 4.63 29.75 -4.40
N GLY A 332 5.45 29.51 -3.37
CA GLY A 332 6.41 30.47 -2.81
C GLY A 332 7.84 30.38 -3.33
N ILE A 333 8.23 29.29 -3.99
CA ILE A 333 9.61 29.01 -4.41
C ILE A 333 9.83 29.19 -5.92
N ASP A 334 11.10 29.14 -6.36
CA ASP A 334 11.46 29.20 -7.78
C ASP A 334 11.20 27.85 -8.46
N LEU A 335 10.39 27.85 -9.51
CA LEU A 335 9.99 26.68 -10.29
C LEU A 335 10.69 26.63 -11.67
N SER A 336 11.71 27.44 -11.92
CA SER A 336 12.41 27.48 -13.20
C SER A 336 13.23 26.23 -13.49
N GLN A 337 13.70 25.53 -12.45
CA GLN A 337 14.46 24.30 -12.54
C GLN A 337 13.95 23.31 -11.48
N THR A 338 13.19 22.30 -11.92
CA THR A 338 12.48 21.37 -11.02
C THR A 338 13.01 19.94 -11.11
N ARG A 339 14.05 19.67 -11.89
CA ARG A 339 14.63 18.34 -12.06
C ARG A 339 16.00 18.22 -11.41
N ASP A 340 16.26 17.08 -10.79
CA ASP A 340 17.54 16.72 -10.16
C ASP A 340 17.62 15.18 -10.05
N GLU A 341 18.82 14.64 -9.85
CA GLU A 341 19.02 13.21 -9.68
C GLU A 341 18.10 12.59 -8.66
N ASP A 342 17.57 11.41 -8.97
CA ASP A 342 16.69 10.64 -8.11
C ASP A 342 17.24 10.44 -6.70
N ARG A 343 16.35 10.49 -5.73
CA ARG A 343 16.67 10.30 -4.32
C ARG A 343 15.95 9.10 -3.74
N VAL A 344 16.61 8.41 -2.83
CA VAL A 344 15.97 7.50 -1.91
C VAL A 344 15.33 8.32 -0.80
N PHE A 345 14.06 8.07 -0.48
CA PHE A 345 13.34 8.79 0.57
C PHE A 345 12.26 7.95 1.25
N PHE A 346 12.03 8.20 2.51
CA PHE A 346 10.97 7.55 3.28
C PHE A 346 10.67 8.29 4.59
N SER A 347 9.40 8.32 4.97
CA SER A 347 8.95 8.85 6.26
C SER A 347 9.14 7.81 7.36
N VAL A 348 9.53 8.23 8.55
CA VAL A 348 9.78 7.37 9.72
C VAL A 348 9.11 7.97 10.95
N PHE A 349 8.24 7.22 11.62
CA PHE A 349 7.53 7.58 12.84
C PHE A 349 6.57 8.78 12.73
N ASP A 350 6.80 9.69 11.81
CA ASP A 350 5.93 10.81 11.49
C ASP A 350 5.99 11.08 9.99
N LYS A 351 4.87 11.51 9.38
CA LYS A 351 4.79 11.76 7.94
C LYS A 351 5.78 12.82 7.49
N ASN A 352 5.98 13.84 8.32
CA ASN A 352 6.83 14.97 8.02
C ASN A 352 8.30 14.75 8.41
N PHE A 353 8.61 13.65 9.13
CA PHE A 353 9.99 13.26 9.38
C PHE A 353 10.49 12.35 8.26
N VAL A 354 11.03 12.98 7.22
CA VAL A 354 11.48 12.31 5.98
C VAL A 354 13.00 12.18 5.97
N ILE A 355 13.47 10.96 5.86
CA ILE A 355 14.89 10.67 5.55
C ILE A 355 15.01 10.61 4.05
N HIS A 356 15.93 11.39 3.48
CA HIS A 356 16.23 11.35 2.04
C HIS A 356 17.72 11.54 1.77
N TYR A 357 18.22 10.89 0.71
CA TYR A 357 19.62 10.97 0.28
C TYR A 357 19.74 10.66 -1.22
N SER A 358 20.82 11.13 -1.86
CA SER A 358 21.11 10.84 -3.27
C SER A 358 21.20 9.32 -3.49
N ASN A 359 20.62 8.85 -4.57
CA ASN A 359 20.69 7.44 -4.98
C ASN A 359 22.16 6.94 -5.11
N ALA A 360 23.11 7.81 -5.35
CA ALA A 360 24.55 7.49 -5.37
C ALA A 360 25.06 6.84 -4.07
N TRP A 361 24.36 7.04 -2.93
CA TRP A 361 24.71 6.40 -1.66
C TRP A 361 24.29 4.95 -1.52
N THR A 362 23.47 4.43 -2.42
CA THR A 362 22.98 3.03 -2.36
C THR A 362 24.13 2.03 -2.34
N TRP A 363 25.08 2.11 -3.27
CA TRP A 363 26.22 1.20 -3.31
C TRP A 363 27.22 1.38 -2.16
N PRO A 364 27.59 2.59 -1.73
CA PRO A 364 28.37 2.78 -0.50
C PRO A 364 27.72 2.14 0.73
N LEU A 365 26.40 2.32 0.93
CA LEU A 365 25.66 1.70 2.03
C LEU A 365 25.63 0.18 1.92
N ALA A 366 25.40 -0.37 0.74
CA ALA A 366 25.42 -1.79 0.47
C ALA A 366 26.81 -2.40 0.78
N LEU A 367 27.90 -1.71 0.41
CA LEU A 367 29.25 -2.12 0.73
C LEU A 367 29.50 -2.11 2.26
N VAL A 368 29.08 -1.06 2.97
CA VAL A 368 29.18 -0.97 4.43
C VAL A 368 28.42 -2.12 5.08
N ALA A 369 27.22 -2.43 4.61
CA ALA A 369 26.43 -3.55 5.09
C ALA A 369 27.13 -4.89 4.84
N ALA A 370 27.67 -5.13 3.65
CA ALA A 370 28.36 -6.36 3.28
C ALA A 370 29.63 -6.56 4.11
N LEU A 371 30.46 -5.54 4.24
CA LEU A 371 31.67 -5.57 5.08
C LEU A 371 31.32 -5.78 6.56
N GLY A 372 30.25 -5.13 7.04
CA GLY A 372 29.73 -5.29 8.39
C GLY A 372 29.28 -6.73 8.69
N VAL A 373 28.48 -7.32 7.81
CA VAL A 373 28.04 -8.72 7.96
C VAL A 373 29.23 -9.68 7.90
N ALA A 374 30.16 -9.48 6.96
CA ALA A 374 31.39 -10.29 6.89
C ALA A 374 32.22 -10.19 8.19
N ALA A 375 32.39 -8.98 8.73
CA ALA A 375 33.08 -8.76 9.99
C ALA A 375 32.39 -9.46 11.17
N VAL A 376 31.06 -9.41 11.23
CA VAL A 376 30.25 -10.11 12.25
C VAL A 376 30.43 -11.63 12.13
N VAL A 377 30.39 -12.20 10.94
CA VAL A 377 30.61 -13.63 10.70
C VAL A 377 32.02 -14.04 11.16
N ILE A 378 33.05 -13.31 10.72
CA ILE A 378 34.46 -13.58 11.09
C ILE A 378 34.67 -13.46 12.60
N ALA A 379 34.19 -12.36 13.20
CA ALA A 379 34.31 -12.15 14.65
C ALA A 379 33.55 -13.23 15.44
N GLY A 380 32.35 -13.59 15.00
CA GLY A 380 31.54 -14.64 15.63
C GLY A 380 32.19 -16.00 15.60
N ILE A 381 32.81 -16.42 14.46
CA ILE A 381 33.54 -17.68 14.35
C ILE A 381 34.82 -17.64 15.23
N ARG A 382 35.62 -16.58 15.14
CA ARG A 382 36.85 -16.43 15.93
C ARG A 382 36.59 -16.40 17.42
N ARG A 383 35.49 -15.84 17.86
CA ARG A 383 35.06 -15.77 19.26
C ARG A 383 34.23 -16.98 19.71
N ARG A 384 34.08 -17.99 18.86
CA ARG A 384 33.29 -19.20 19.11
C ARG A 384 31.84 -18.91 19.49
N ARG A 385 31.28 -17.76 19.00
CA ARG A 385 29.87 -17.41 19.11
C ARG A 385 29.04 -18.06 18.00
N LEU A 386 29.68 -18.33 16.86
CA LEU A 386 29.09 -18.97 15.69
C LEU A 386 29.81 -20.29 15.38
N SER A 387 29.05 -21.23 14.87
CA SER A 387 29.53 -22.43 14.23
C SER A 387 29.21 -22.37 12.74
N ALA A 388 30.21 -22.58 11.88
CA ALA A 388 30.02 -22.51 10.43
C ALA A 388 28.90 -23.45 9.93
N ARG A 389 28.89 -24.70 10.50
CA ARG A 389 27.83 -25.67 10.17
C ARG A 389 26.46 -25.22 10.66
N ALA A 390 26.34 -24.72 11.89
CA ALA A 390 25.07 -24.25 12.44
C ALA A 390 24.58 -23.03 11.72
N LEU A 391 25.48 -22.11 11.32
CA LEU A 391 25.16 -20.94 10.51
C LEU A 391 24.62 -21.37 9.14
N ALA A 392 25.29 -22.24 8.42
CA ALA A 392 24.85 -22.74 7.11
C ALA A 392 23.45 -23.39 7.19
N VAL A 393 23.23 -24.23 8.21
CA VAL A 393 21.92 -24.88 8.49
C VAL A 393 20.87 -23.79 8.82
N SER A 394 21.25 -22.73 9.57
CA SER A 394 20.33 -21.64 9.90
C SER A 394 19.93 -20.82 8.65
N VAL A 395 20.89 -20.54 7.76
CA VAL A 395 20.61 -19.84 6.49
C VAL A 395 19.67 -20.66 5.60
N ALA A 396 20.01 -21.95 5.39
CA ALA A 396 19.17 -22.84 4.60
C ALA A 396 17.77 -23.02 5.20
N GLY A 397 17.69 -23.18 6.53
CA GLY A 397 16.42 -23.33 7.25
C GLY A 397 15.56 -22.06 7.19
N LEU A 398 16.15 -20.88 7.34
CA LEU A 398 15.42 -19.62 7.25
C LEU A 398 14.95 -19.36 5.82
N LEU A 399 15.80 -19.61 4.82
CA LEU A 399 15.40 -19.52 3.41
C LEU A 399 14.24 -20.48 3.08
N ALA A 400 14.32 -21.72 3.55
CA ALA A 400 13.22 -22.68 3.38
C ALA A 400 11.93 -22.21 4.06
N LEU A 401 12.02 -21.57 5.24
CA LEU A 401 10.86 -21.02 5.93
C LEU A 401 10.25 -19.82 5.20
N LEU A 402 11.08 -18.95 4.59
CA LEU A 402 10.60 -17.84 3.77
C LEU A 402 9.85 -18.35 2.53
N VAL A 403 10.46 -19.27 1.79
CA VAL A 403 9.84 -19.87 0.59
C VAL A 403 8.56 -20.63 0.96
N LEU A 404 8.61 -21.48 2.00
CA LEU A 404 7.42 -22.23 2.44
C LEU A 404 6.31 -21.27 2.94
N GLY A 405 6.68 -20.22 3.66
CA GLY A 405 5.75 -19.21 4.14
C GLY A 405 5.04 -18.50 2.98
N ALA A 406 5.80 -18.09 1.96
CA ALA A 406 5.25 -17.47 0.76
C ALA A 406 4.32 -18.45 0.00
N VAL A 407 4.75 -19.70 -0.20
CA VAL A 407 3.91 -20.72 -0.87
C VAL A 407 2.62 -21.00 -0.09
N VAL A 408 2.69 -21.08 1.24
CA VAL A 408 1.50 -21.32 2.09
C VAL A 408 0.58 -20.10 2.04
N ALA A 409 1.12 -18.89 2.04
CA ALA A 409 0.35 -17.67 1.94
C ALA A 409 -0.37 -17.56 0.59
N GLU A 410 0.36 -17.77 -0.50
CA GLU A 410 -0.17 -17.70 -1.86
C GLU A 410 -1.23 -18.78 -2.11
N THR A 411 -0.91 -20.03 -1.76
CA THR A 411 -1.87 -21.13 -1.89
C THR A 411 -3.11 -20.91 -1.02
N GLY A 412 -2.90 -20.44 0.22
CA GLY A 412 -3.99 -20.15 1.16
C GLY A 412 -4.87 -19.00 0.67
N TRP A 413 -4.27 -17.96 0.11
CA TRP A 413 -5.00 -16.85 -0.51
C TRP A 413 -5.77 -17.30 -1.75
N GLY A 414 -5.15 -18.11 -2.63
CA GLY A 414 -5.83 -18.71 -3.77
C GLY A 414 -7.02 -19.60 -3.38
N VAL A 415 -6.94 -20.33 -2.26
CA VAL A 415 -8.09 -21.06 -1.72
C VAL A 415 -9.19 -20.10 -1.25
N ILE A 416 -8.82 -18.99 -0.58
CA ILE A 416 -9.80 -17.97 -0.14
C ILE A 416 -10.47 -17.35 -1.36
N LYS A 417 -9.73 -16.95 -2.39
CA LYS A 417 -10.27 -16.42 -3.64
C LYS A 417 -11.21 -17.42 -4.34
N GLY A 418 -10.82 -18.68 -4.44
CA GLY A 418 -11.66 -19.72 -5.00
C GLY A 418 -12.97 -20.00 -4.23
N LEU A 419 -13.10 -19.48 -3.01
CA LEU A 419 -14.37 -19.48 -2.25
C LEU A 419 -15.19 -18.20 -2.47
N HIS A 420 -14.66 -17.23 -3.22
CA HIS A 420 -15.24 -15.92 -3.52
C HIS A 420 -15.14 -15.60 -5.03
N PRO A 421 -15.65 -16.48 -5.92
CA PRO A 421 -15.53 -16.29 -7.37
C PRO A 421 -16.24 -15.01 -7.86
N GLU A 422 -17.18 -14.48 -7.07
CA GLU A 422 -17.88 -13.24 -7.35
C GLU A 422 -16.98 -12.00 -7.39
N ALA A 423 -15.75 -12.10 -6.88
CA ALA A 423 -14.77 -11.01 -6.92
C ALA A 423 -13.88 -11.03 -8.18
N ASP A 424 -13.88 -12.13 -8.96
CA ASP A 424 -12.91 -12.34 -10.04
C ASP A 424 -13.06 -11.35 -11.22
N TRP A 425 -14.26 -10.83 -11.45
CA TRP A 425 -14.50 -9.85 -12.51
C TRP A 425 -14.26 -8.38 -12.06
N GLN A 426 -14.13 -8.14 -10.76
CA GLN A 426 -13.80 -6.79 -10.26
C GLN A 426 -12.35 -6.46 -10.58
N GLN A 427 -12.10 -5.23 -11.00
CA GLN A 427 -10.77 -4.74 -11.38
C GLN A 427 -9.71 -4.98 -10.30
N GLU A 428 -10.03 -4.74 -9.03
CA GLU A 428 -9.12 -4.93 -7.90
C GLU A 428 -9.25 -6.32 -7.23
N GLN A 429 -10.20 -7.14 -7.64
CA GLN A 429 -10.47 -8.49 -7.11
C GLN A 429 -10.51 -8.58 -5.59
N ASP A 430 -11.01 -7.53 -4.92
CA ASP A 430 -11.05 -7.44 -3.47
C ASP A 430 -12.25 -8.16 -2.88
N ILE A 431 -12.00 -8.88 -1.79
CA ILE A 431 -13.00 -9.63 -1.04
C ILE A 431 -13.41 -8.82 0.20
N TYR A 432 -14.71 -8.76 0.48
CA TYR A 432 -15.19 -8.20 1.73
C TYR A 432 -14.52 -8.86 2.93
N GLN A 433 -14.01 -8.04 3.88
CA GLN A 433 -13.23 -8.52 5.01
C GLN A 433 -11.90 -9.19 4.65
N GLY A 434 -11.38 -9.01 3.44
CA GLY A 434 -10.11 -9.57 2.96
C GLY A 434 -8.95 -9.31 3.93
N GLY A 435 -8.90 -8.14 4.55
CA GLY A 435 -7.90 -7.83 5.57
C GLY A 435 -7.94 -8.74 6.81
N LEU A 436 -9.12 -9.22 7.25
CA LEU A 436 -9.23 -10.20 8.34
C LEU A 436 -8.73 -11.57 7.88
N LEU A 437 -9.08 -11.98 6.67
CA LEU A 437 -8.67 -13.26 6.08
C LEU A 437 -7.16 -13.30 5.87
N LEU A 438 -6.59 -12.26 5.27
CA LEU A 438 -5.14 -12.12 5.07
C LEU A 438 -4.38 -12.03 6.39
N GLY A 439 -4.91 -11.27 7.36
CA GLY A 439 -4.37 -11.20 8.73
C GLY A 439 -4.39 -12.56 9.42
N GLY A 440 -5.45 -13.33 9.24
CA GLY A 440 -5.58 -14.70 9.75
C GLY A 440 -4.53 -15.64 9.16
N LEU A 441 -4.36 -15.62 7.84
CA LEU A 441 -3.36 -16.42 7.14
C LEU A 441 -1.93 -16.02 7.55
N THR A 442 -1.64 -14.74 7.61
CA THR A 442 -0.34 -14.21 8.08
C THR A 442 -0.04 -14.65 9.53
N ALA A 443 -1.03 -14.64 10.41
CA ALA A 443 -0.87 -15.09 11.79
C ALA A 443 -0.59 -16.60 11.89
N LEU A 444 -1.18 -17.43 11.01
CA LEU A 444 -0.88 -18.86 10.93
C LEU A 444 0.56 -19.12 10.48
N VAL A 445 1.01 -18.41 9.44
CA VAL A 445 2.40 -18.51 8.98
C VAL A 445 3.38 -18.02 10.07
N ALA A 446 3.05 -16.91 10.74
CA ALA A 446 3.83 -16.40 11.87
C ALA A 446 3.91 -17.43 13.02
N ALA A 447 2.84 -18.17 13.31
CA ALA A 447 2.86 -19.25 14.28
C ALA A 447 3.87 -20.34 13.91
N GLY A 448 3.86 -20.81 12.65
CA GLY A 448 4.82 -21.76 12.11
C GLY A 448 6.26 -21.25 12.19
N PHE A 449 6.47 -19.97 11.84
CA PHE A 449 7.77 -19.31 11.94
C PHE A 449 8.27 -19.24 13.40
N ILE A 450 7.44 -18.76 14.34
CA ILE A 450 7.78 -18.69 15.77
C ILE A 450 8.13 -20.08 16.33
N ALA A 451 7.37 -21.12 15.96
CA ALA A 451 7.63 -22.49 16.36
C ALA A 451 8.99 -22.98 15.83
N SER A 452 9.26 -22.77 14.53
CA SER A 452 10.49 -23.15 13.86
C SER A 452 11.72 -22.43 14.42
N MET A 453 11.61 -21.11 14.63
CA MET A 453 12.68 -20.31 15.24
C MET A 453 12.92 -20.69 16.70
N SER A 454 11.87 -21.04 17.45
CA SER A 454 11.99 -21.53 18.83
C SER A 454 12.71 -22.89 18.89
N TRP A 455 12.46 -23.78 17.94
CA TRP A 455 13.17 -25.03 17.79
C TRP A 455 14.62 -24.80 17.37
N GLY A 456 14.86 -23.99 16.34
CA GLY A 456 16.18 -23.63 15.83
C GLY A 456 17.06 -22.98 16.90
N ALA A 457 16.53 -22.08 17.71
CA ALA A 457 17.25 -21.41 18.78
C ALA A 457 17.83 -22.42 19.83
N ARG A 458 17.10 -23.51 20.08
CA ARG A 458 17.57 -24.57 21.00
C ARG A 458 18.64 -25.51 20.39
N ARG A 459 18.59 -25.73 19.07
CA ARG A 459 19.46 -26.67 18.37
C ARG A 459 20.68 -25.99 17.75
N LEU A 460 20.49 -24.83 17.18
CA LEU A 460 21.50 -24.11 16.40
C LEU A 460 22.05 -22.88 17.15
N GLY A 461 21.34 -22.38 18.16
CA GLY A 461 21.67 -21.18 18.91
C GLY A 461 21.25 -19.87 18.22
N ILE A 462 20.81 -18.91 19.04
CA ILE A 462 20.25 -17.63 18.57
C ILE A 462 21.23 -16.82 17.75
N ALA A 463 22.52 -16.81 18.10
CA ALA A 463 23.53 -16.08 17.34
C ALA A 463 23.61 -16.55 15.88
N ASN A 464 23.51 -17.86 15.63
CA ASN A 464 23.51 -18.39 14.27
C ASN A 464 22.23 -18.02 13.50
N LEU A 465 21.06 -18.04 14.15
CA LEU A 465 19.80 -17.59 13.55
C LEU A 465 19.81 -16.11 13.24
N GLN A 466 20.30 -15.27 14.18
CA GLN A 466 20.41 -13.82 13.97
C GLN A 466 21.33 -13.50 12.79
N VAL A 467 22.51 -14.12 12.71
CA VAL A 467 23.45 -13.90 11.61
C VAL A 467 22.93 -14.48 10.29
N ALA A 468 22.17 -15.59 10.34
CA ALA A 468 21.49 -16.12 9.15
C ALA A 468 20.49 -15.11 8.58
N ALA A 469 19.71 -14.43 9.42
CA ALA A 469 18.83 -13.36 9.00
C ALA A 469 19.61 -12.19 8.35
N LEU A 470 20.75 -11.78 8.96
CA LEU A 470 21.62 -10.75 8.37
C LEU A 470 22.15 -11.15 6.98
N VAL A 471 22.54 -12.41 6.79
CA VAL A 471 23.04 -12.91 5.49
C VAL A 471 21.93 -12.87 4.44
N LEU A 472 20.71 -13.31 4.77
CA LEU A 472 19.60 -13.30 3.80
C LEU A 472 19.14 -11.87 3.47
N VAL A 473 19.03 -11.00 4.47
CA VAL A 473 18.68 -9.59 4.23
C VAL A 473 19.79 -8.86 3.45
N LEU A 474 21.06 -9.24 3.63
CA LEU A 474 22.16 -8.73 2.79
C LEU A 474 21.98 -9.14 1.34
N VAL A 475 21.65 -10.40 1.05
CA VAL A 475 21.42 -10.86 -0.33
C VAL A 475 20.27 -10.08 -0.96
N LEU A 476 19.17 -9.90 -0.23
CA LEU A 476 18.03 -9.09 -0.70
C LEU A 476 18.40 -7.62 -0.89
N GLY A 477 19.19 -7.05 0.03
CA GLY A 477 19.65 -5.66 -0.07
C GLY A 477 20.63 -5.42 -1.22
N LEU A 478 21.49 -6.39 -1.53
CA LEU A 478 22.37 -6.33 -2.72
C LEU A 478 21.57 -6.50 -4.01
N TYR A 479 20.59 -7.37 -4.03
CA TYR A 479 19.67 -7.53 -5.15
C TYR A 479 18.90 -6.24 -5.40
N ALA A 480 18.27 -5.67 -4.36
CA ALA A 480 17.57 -4.39 -4.47
C ALA A 480 18.50 -3.24 -4.90
N ALA A 481 19.75 -3.20 -4.41
CA ALA A 481 20.72 -2.19 -4.84
C ALA A 481 21.09 -2.29 -6.33
N ALA A 482 20.99 -3.50 -6.91
CA ALA A 482 21.29 -3.75 -8.32
C ALA A 482 20.11 -3.48 -9.26
N GLU A 483 18.93 -3.99 -8.89
CA GLU A 483 17.73 -3.94 -9.75
C GLU A 483 16.89 -2.69 -9.47
N ASP A 484 16.77 -2.31 -8.19
CA ASP A 484 15.92 -1.21 -7.74
C ASP A 484 16.57 -0.41 -6.59
N PRO A 485 17.55 0.44 -6.92
CA PRO A 485 18.28 1.21 -5.92
C PRO A 485 17.40 2.06 -5.01
N LEU A 486 16.28 2.58 -5.50
CA LEU A 486 15.38 3.45 -4.75
C LEU A 486 14.64 2.68 -3.64
N PHE A 487 14.45 1.37 -3.81
CA PHE A 487 13.79 0.50 -2.84
C PHE A 487 14.76 -0.16 -1.85
N SER A 488 16.08 -0.04 -2.07
CA SER A 488 17.14 -0.67 -1.28
C SER A 488 17.14 -0.29 0.20
N TYR A 489 16.58 0.88 0.56
CA TYR A 489 16.51 1.36 1.94
C TYR A 489 15.78 0.40 2.88
N LEU A 490 14.78 -0.33 2.38
CA LEU A 490 14.04 -1.32 3.16
C LEU A 490 14.94 -2.40 3.78
N ALA A 491 15.96 -2.82 3.03
CA ALA A 491 16.91 -3.81 3.51
C ALA A 491 18.12 -3.20 4.19
N LEU A 492 18.74 -2.17 3.60
CA LEU A 492 20.06 -1.68 4.01
C LEU A 492 20.07 -1.02 5.39
N TRP A 493 19.10 -0.15 5.70
CA TRP A 493 19.05 0.53 7.00
C TRP A 493 18.81 -0.42 8.18
N PRO A 494 17.80 -1.29 8.14
CA PRO A 494 17.61 -2.33 9.16
C PRO A 494 18.82 -3.25 9.30
N LEU A 495 19.40 -3.68 8.16
CA LEU A 495 20.55 -4.56 8.12
C LEU A 495 21.78 -3.96 8.84
N ILE A 496 22.13 -2.71 8.51
CA ILE A 496 23.26 -2.01 9.13
C ILE A 496 23.08 -1.91 10.64
N ALA A 497 21.90 -1.48 11.09
CA ALA A 497 21.61 -1.32 12.51
C ALA A 497 21.71 -2.65 13.30
N VAL A 498 21.09 -3.71 12.78
CA VAL A 498 21.13 -5.03 13.44
C VAL A 498 22.52 -5.67 13.35
N THR A 499 23.25 -5.43 12.26
CA THR A 499 24.65 -5.88 12.10
C THR A 499 25.57 -5.26 13.15
N LEU A 500 25.45 -3.93 13.37
CA LEU A 500 26.21 -3.23 14.41
C LEU A 500 25.87 -3.77 15.81
N ALA A 501 24.59 -3.90 16.15
CA ALA A 501 24.15 -4.45 17.43
C ALA A 501 24.67 -5.88 17.66
N THR A 502 24.57 -6.73 16.64
CA THR A 502 25.04 -8.12 16.69
C THR A 502 26.56 -8.17 16.87
N GLY A 503 27.31 -7.41 16.08
CA GLY A 503 28.75 -7.33 16.14
C GLY A 503 29.25 -6.91 17.52
N VAL A 504 28.73 -5.79 18.06
CA VAL A 504 29.08 -5.32 19.41
C VAL A 504 28.68 -6.35 20.48
N SER A 505 27.52 -7.01 20.32
CA SER A 505 27.04 -8.01 21.29
C SER A 505 27.98 -9.21 21.44
N PHE A 506 28.80 -9.53 20.43
CA PHE A 506 29.78 -10.62 20.51
C PHE A 506 30.97 -10.31 21.42
N PHE A 507 31.19 -9.07 21.79
CA PHE A 507 32.20 -8.64 22.74
C PHE A 507 31.67 -8.59 24.18
N ILE A 508 30.36 -8.73 24.40
CA ILE A 508 29.72 -8.73 25.71
C ILE A 508 29.64 -10.13 26.24
N PRO A 509 30.08 -10.40 27.51
CA PRO A 509 30.00 -11.70 28.14
C PRO A 509 28.58 -12.30 28.12
N THR A 510 28.50 -13.65 27.98
CA THR A 510 27.25 -14.42 27.98
C THR A 510 27.36 -15.64 28.91
N GLY A 511 26.26 -16.31 29.17
CA GLY A 511 26.22 -17.49 30.06
C GLY A 511 26.53 -17.14 31.50
N ALA A 512 27.30 -18.00 32.19
CA ALA A 512 27.66 -17.81 33.59
C ALA A 512 28.53 -16.57 33.86
N ALA A 513 29.25 -16.07 32.86
CA ALA A 513 30.07 -14.86 32.96
C ALA A 513 29.26 -13.55 32.77
N ALA A 514 27.98 -13.63 32.38
CA ALA A 514 27.14 -12.46 32.16
C ALA A 514 26.60 -11.91 33.48
N THR A 515 26.91 -10.63 33.75
CA THR A 515 26.28 -9.85 34.83
C THR A 515 24.95 -9.25 34.36
N THR A 516 24.13 -8.78 35.30
CA THR A 516 22.93 -7.98 35.02
C THR A 516 23.22 -6.84 34.03
N ARG A 517 24.29 -6.08 34.27
CA ARG A 517 24.73 -4.98 33.40
C ARG A 517 24.97 -5.44 31.96
N HIS A 518 25.58 -6.61 31.75
CA HIS A 518 25.83 -7.14 30.41
C HIS A 518 24.52 -7.50 29.67
N ARG A 519 23.52 -8.03 30.40
CA ARG A 519 22.19 -8.34 29.84
C ARG A 519 21.46 -7.08 29.39
N TRP A 520 21.43 -6.04 30.25
CA TRP A 520 20.82 -4.75 29.92
C TRP A 520 21.54 -4.06 28.75
N LEU A 521 22.88 -4.09 28.74
CA LEU A 521 23.64 -3.50 27.64
C LEU A 521 23.31 -4.17 26.29
N ARG A 522 23.24 -5.50 26.28
CA ARG A 522 22.83 -6.23 25.06
C ARG A 522 21.40 -5.91 24.63
N ALA A 523 20.47 -5.87 25.56
CA ALA A 523 19.09 -5.48 25.26
C ALA A 523 19.01 -4.07 24.67
N GLY A 524 19.71 -3.11 25.29
CA GLY A 524 19.77 -1.72 24.82
C GLY A 524 20.31 -1.59 23.39
N LEU A 525 21.34 -2.37 23.02
CA LEU A 525 21.85 -2.40 21.65
C LEU A 525 20.78 -2.87 20.65
N PHE A 526 20.02 -3.92 20.98
CA PHE A 526 18.98 -4.41 20.10
C PHE A 526 17.71 -3.55 20.13
N TRP A 527 17.41 -2.81 21.22
CA TRP A 527 16.36 -1.80 21.24
C TRP A 527 16.66 -0.67 20.26
N LEU A 528 17.92 -0.19 20.26
CA LEU A 528 18.35 0.82 19.29
C LEU A 528 18.28 0.30 17.85
N ALA A 529 18.69 -0.96 17.62
CA ALA A 529 18.60 -1.56 16.31
C ALA A 529 17.15 -1.82 15.86
N ALA A 530 16.21 -1.99 16.79
CA ALA A 530 14.79 -2.15 16.46
C ALA A 530 14.15 -0.87 15.91
N ILE A 531 14.72 0.31 16.19
CA ILE A 531 14.19 1.60 15.71
C ILE A 531 14.05 1.61 14.17
N PRO A 532 15.14 1.48 13.38
CA PRO A 532 15.00 1.46 11.92
C PRO A 532 14.28 0.21 11.41
N VAL A 533 14.39 -0.93 12.10
CA VAL A 533 13.69 -2.17 11.68
C VAL A 533 12.17 -1.97 11.75
N ILE A 534 11.65 -1.54 12.90
CA ILE A 534 10.20 -1.34 13.08
C ILE A 534 9.73 -0.09 12.32
N GLY A 535 10.52 0.99 12.35
CA GLY A 535 10.16 2.25 11.68
C GLY A 535 9.97 2.12 10.18
N VAL A 536 10.75 1.25 9.52
CA VAL A 536 10.67 1.03 8.08
C VAL A 536 9.67 -0.06 7.71
N PHE A 537 9.73 -1.23 8.39
CA PHE A 537 8.92 -2.39 7.99
C PHE A 537 7.46 -2.31 8.45
N MET A 538 7.18 -1.75 9.64
CA MET A 538 5.84 -1.86 10.21
C MET A 538 4.76 -1.11 9.41
N PRO A 539 4.99 0.14 8.94
CA PRO A 539 4.04 0.82 8.09
C PRO A 539 3.76 0.05 6.79
N LEU A 540 4.80 -0.53 6.19
CA LEU A 540 4.68 -1.30 4.95
C LEU A 540 3.89 -2.59 5.16
N VAL A 541 4.13 -3.33 6.25
CA VAL A 541 3.35 -4.53 6.61
C VAL A 541 1.86 -4.19 6.74
N VAL A 542 1.53 -3.09 7.43
CA VAL A 542 0.14 -2.67 7.59
C VAL A 542 -0.47 -2.25 6.26
N GLN A 543 0.27 -1.51 5.42
CA GLN A 543 -0.19 -1.09 4.11
C GLN A 543 -0.52 -2.29 3.21
N VAL A 544 0.34 -3.32 3.19
CA VAL A 544 0.11 -4.55 2.42
C VAL A 544 -1.08 -5.35 2.99
N LEU A 545 -1.26 -5.38 4.32
CA LEU A 545 -2.39 -6.08 4.95
C LEU A 545 -3.75 -5.39 4.71
N VAL A 546 -3.75 -4.08 4.48
CA VAL A 546 -4.96 -3.30 4.20
C VAL A 546 -5.30 -3.31 2.71
N ARG A 547 -4.28 -3.38 1.85
CA ARG A 547 -4.43 -3.56 0.40
C ARG A 547 -4.44 -5.07 0.10
N THR A 548 -5.60 -5.64 -0.10
CA THR A 548 -5.81 -7.10 -0.24
C THR A 548 -5.66 -7.62 -1.68
N SER A 549 -4.97 -6.90 -2.55
CA SER A 549 -4.71 -7.29 -3.94
C SER A 549 -3.83 -8.56 -4.08
N ASP A 550 -3.83 -9.17 -5.25
CA ASP A 550 -3.23 -10.49 -5.57
C ASP A 550 -1.81 -10.76 -5.04
N ALA A 551 -0.92 -9.78 -5.09
CA ALA A 551 0.45 -9.96 -4.60
C ALA A 551 0.60 -9.81 -3.07
N GLY A 552 -0.47 -9.43 -2.35
CA GLY A 552 -0.37 -8.99 -0.96
C GLY A 552 -0.02 -10.07 0.04
N ALA A 553 -0.53 -11.29 -0.12
CA ALA A 553 -0.39 -12.36 0.87
C ALA A 553 1.07 -12.82 1.04
N ALA A 554 1.75 -13.15 -0.04
CA ALA A 554 3.16 -13.55 0.00
C ALA A 554 4.06 -12.43 0.48
N VAL A 555 3.83 -11.20 0.02
CA VAL A 555 4.60 -10.01 0.41
C VAL A 555 4.43 -9.69 1.90
N ALA A 556 3.20 -9.69 2.42
CA ALA A 556 2.94 -9.48 3.85
C ALA A 556 3.67 -10.50 4.73
N VAL A 557 3.61 -11.79 4.34
CA VAL A 557 4.30 -12.88 5.04
C VAL A 557 5.81 -12.74 4.95
N LEU A 558 6.35 -12.40 3.78
CA LEU A 558 7.79 -12.18 3.59
C LEU A 558 8.30 -11.05 4.48
N LEU A 559 7.66 -9.89 4.44
CA LEU A 559 8.02 -8.71 5.24
C LEU A 559 7.90 -8.99 6.74
N GLY A 560 6.80 -9.58 7.19
CA GLY A 560 6.58 -9.94 8.59
C GLY A 560 7.60 -10.97 9.09
N THR A 561 7.96 -11.96 8.26
CA THR A 561 8.97 -12.96 8.57
C THR A 561 10.38 -12.37 8.66
N LEU A 562 10.76 -11.48 7.74
CA LEU A 562 12.03 -10.76 7.76
C LEU A 562 12.14 -9.84 8.99
N LEU A 563 11.08 -9.11 9.30
CA LEU A 563 10.97 -8.28 10.50
C LEU A 563 11.22 -9.12 11.76
N ALA A 564 10.49 -10.24 11.89
CA ALA A 564 10.64 -11.12 13.05
C ALA A 564 12.04 -11.79 13.11
N ALA A 565 12.63 -12.13 11.97
CA ALA A 565 13.98 -12.71 11.91
C ALA A 565 15.06 -11.71 12.32
N LEU A 566 14.96 -10.45 11.91
CA LEU A 566 15.86 -9.38 12.34
C LEU A 566 15.73 -9.08 13.84
N LEU A 567 14.56 -9.27 14.42
CA LEU A 567 14.27 -9.04 15.85
C LEU A 567 14.40 -10.28 16.71
N VAL A 568 14.90 -11.41 16.18
CA VAL A 568 14.96 -12.71 16.91
C VAL A 568 15.68 -12.62 18.25
N SER A 569 16.70 -11.77 18.36
CA SER A 569 17.43 -11.55 19.63
C SER A 569 16.57 -10.85 20.69
N LEU A 570 15.65 -9.97 20.31
CA LEU A 570 14.68 -9.33 21.22
C LEU A 570 13.55 -10.28 21.59
N ILE A 571 13.07 -11.04 20.62
CA ILE A 571 12.05 -12.07 20.84
C ILE A 571 12.54 -13.08 21.88
N GLU A 572 13.84 -13.45 21.86
CA GLU A 572 14.45 -14.31 22.88
C GLU A 572 14.43 -13.69 24.28
N ILE A 573 14.64 -12.38 24.40
CA ILE A 573 14.61 -11.69 25.70
C ILE A 573 13.20 -11.73 26.29
N VAL A 574 12.19 -11.49 25.46
CA VAL A 574 10.78 -11.48 25.90
C VAL A 574 10.30 -12.88 26.29
N LEU A 575 10.82 -13.93 25.65
CA LEU A 575 10.22 -15.27 25.69
C LEU A 575 11.22 -16.41 25.96
N PRO A 576 12.07 -16.32 26.97
CA PRO A 576 13.16 -17.32 27.15
C PRO A 576 12.70 -18.73 27.46
N ALA A 577 11.53 -18.91 28.06
CA ALA A 577 11.11 -20.23 28.61
C ALA A 577 9.79 -20.77 28.00
N ARG A 578 8.98 -19.98 27.35
CA ARG A 578 7.58 -20.32 26.98
C ARG A 578 7.22 -20.02 25.53
N ARG A 579 8.16 -20.13 24.61
CA ARG A 579 8.02 -19.75 23.18
C ARG A 579 6.87 -20.46 22.45
N TRP A 580 6.57 -21.71 22.84
CA TRP A 580 5.51 -22.49 22.19
C TRP A 580 4.12 -21.95 22.42
N TRP A 581 3.85 -21.29 23.54
CA TRP A 581 2.53 -20.72 23.78
C TRP A 581 2.26 -19.51 22.88
N LEU A 582 3.30 -18.74 22.47
CA LEU A 582 3.12 -17.67 21.49
C LEU A 582 2.78 -18.21 20.12
N ALA A 583 3.45 -19.28 19.67
CA ALA A 583 3.06 -19.94 18.43
C ALA A 583 1.61 -20.43 18.52
N GLY A 584 1.22 -21.01 19.68
CA GLY A 584 -0.16 -21.40 19.95
C GLY A 584 -1.15 -20.21 19.95
N LEU A 585 -0.75 -19.08 20.55
CA LEU A 585 -1.57 -17.86 20.55
C LEU A 585 -1.72 -17.26 19.15
N ALA A 586 -0.63 -17.18 18.39
CA ALA A 586 -0.65 -16.71 17.01
C ALA A 586 -1.51 -17.63 16.13
N ALA A 587 -1.41 -18.96 16.30
CA ALA A 587 -2.26 -19.90 15.58
C ALA A 587 -3.74 -19.74 15.96
N ALA A 588 -4.04 -19.61 17.26
CA ALA A 588 -5.40 -19.38 17.73
C ALA A 588 -5.98 -18.04 17.22
N ALA A 589 -5.17 -16.98 17.23
CA ALA A 589 -5.56 -15.70 16.65
C ALA A 589 -5.79 -15.81 15.13
N GLY A 590 -4.91 -16.51 14.42
CA GLY A 590 -5.07 -16.76 12.98
C GLY A 590 -6.36 -17.50 12.66
N VAL A 591 -6.65 -18.57 13.36
CA VAL A 591 -7.92 -19.32 13.19
C VAL A 591 -9.12 -18.44 13.55
N ALA A 592 -9.06 -17.66 14.62
CA ALA A 592 -10.14 -16.76 15.03
C ALA A 592 -10.40 -15.68 13.97
N LEU A 593 -9.34 -15.09 13.39
CA LEU A 593 -9.46 -14.09 12.32
C LEU A 593 -10.05 -14.69 11.04
N LEU A 594 -9.62 -15.91 10.65
CA LEU A 594 -10.20 -16.61 9.50
C LEU A 594 -11.69 -16.91 9.72
N ILE A 595 -12.06 -17.44 10.89
CA ILE A 595 -13.48 -17.69 11.23
C ILE A 595 -14.28 -16.38 11.21
N LEU A 596 -13.73 -15.32 11.81
CA LEU A 596 -14.41 -14.01 11.87
C LEU A 596 -14.54 -13.39 10.47
N GLY A 597 -13.48 -13.44 9.66
CA GLY A 597 -13.49 -12.98 8.28
C GLY A 597 -14.53 -13.71 7.45
N THR A 598 -14.51 -15.05 7.45
CA THR A 598 -15.49 -15.87 6.73
C THR A 598 -16.93 -15.64 7.24
N ALA A 599 -17.13 -15.48 8.55
CA ALA A 599 -18.47 -15.22 9.10
C ALA A 599 -19.01 -13.83 8.72
N ARG A 600 -18.14 -12.89 8.36
CA ARG A 600 -18.49 -11.51 8.01
C ARG A 600 -18.37 -11.21 6.50
N SER A 601 -17.83 -12.11 5.70
CA SER A 601 -17.74 -11.94 4.26
C SER A 601 -19.02 -12.27 3.50
N GLY A 602 -20.08 -12.68 4.22
CA GLY A 602 -21.39 -12.94 3.62
C GLY A 602 -22.05 -11.66 3.09
N PHE A 603 -22.90 -11.82 2.07
CA PHE A 603 -23.59 -10.70 1.43
C PHE A 603 -24.71 -10.15 2.29
N THR A 604 -24.77 -8.84 2.38
CA THR A 604 -25.78 -8.06 3.10
C THR A 604 -26.16 -6.82 2.28
N ALA A 605 -27.08 -5.99 2.79
CA ALA A 605 -27.39 -4.71 2.14
C ALA A 605 -26.18 -3.76 2.11
N GLU A 606 -25.30 -3.83 3.13
CA GLU A 606 -24.08 -3.02 3.25
C GLU A 606 -22.88 -3.64 2.50
N GLN A 607 -22.95 -4.93 2.21
CA GLN A 607 -21.96 -5.71 1.47
C GLN A 607 -22.71 -6.56 0.42
N PRO A 608 -23.26 -5.94 -0.62
CA PRO A 608 -24.02 -6.65 -1.64
C PRO A 608 -23.11 -7.59 -2.44
N ARG A 609 -23.69 -8.66 -2.98
CA ARG A 609 -22.98 -9.48 -3.97
C ARG A 609 -22.63 -8.59 -5.16
N PRO A 610 -21.37 -8.58 -5.59
CA PRO A 610 -21.00 -7.93 -6.84
C PRO A 610 -21.69 -8.68 -8.01
N ASP A 611 -22.41 -7.95 -8.83
CA ASP A 611 -23.05 -8.45 -10.06
C ASP A 611 -22.61 -7.57 -11.22
N SER A 612 -22.44 -8.16 -12.39
CA SER A 612 -22.20 -7.45 -13.63
C SER A 612 -23.37 -7.61 -14.59
N LEU A 613 -23.89 -6.52 -15.13
CA LEU A 613 -24.90 -6.54 -16.16
C LEU A 613 -24.68 -5.41 -17.14
N PHE A 614 -24.50 -5.74 -18.41
CA PHE A 614 -24.32 -4.78 -19.49
C PHE A 614 -25.48 -4.87 -20.48
N TYR A 615 -25.88 -3.71 -21.02
CA TYR A 615 -26.72 -3.62 -22.19
C TYR A 615 -25.90 -3.09 -23.34
N VAL A 616 -25.83 -3.84 -24.42
CA VAL A 616 -25.07 -3.47 -25.62
C VAL A 616 -26.03 -3.38 -26.81
N LEU A 617 -26.01 -2.23 -27.48
CA LEU A 617 -26.77 -1.99 -28.71
C LEU A 617 -25.80 -1.77 -29.87
N ASP A 618 -25.81 -2.65 -30.84
CA ASP A 618 -25.18 -2.37 -32.13
C ASP A 618 -26.05 -1.42 -32.94
N ALA A 619 -25.57 -0.19 -33.08
CA ALA A 619 -26.29 0.88 -33.74
C ALA A 619 -26.43 0.66 -35.29
N GLU A 620 -25.54 -0.13 -35.89
CA GLU A 620 -25.61 -0.44 -37.35
C GLU A 620 -26.65 -1.50 -37.65
N SER A 621 -26.65 -2.60 -36.92
CA SER A 621 -27.57 -3.72 -37.13
C SER A 621 -28.89 -3.54 -36.37
N GLY A 622 -28.94 -2.74 -35.35
CA GLY A 622 -30.04 -2.63 -34.38
C GLY A 622 -30.18 -3.83 -33.47
N ALA A 623 -29.19 -4.73 -33.44
CA ALA A 623 -29.18 -5.87 -32.54
C ALA A 623 -28.79 -5.42 -31.12
N ALA A 624 -29.49 -5.94 -30.11
CA ALA A 624 -29.21 -5.63 -28.73
C ALA A 624 -29.00 -6.91 -27.89
N HIS A 625 -28.12 -6.84 -26.92
CA HIS A 625 -27.75 -7.93 -26.03
C HIS A 625 -27.71 -7.47 -24.57
N TRP A 626 -28.18 -8.34 -23.67
CA TRP A 626 -27.78 -8.34 -22.27
C TRP A 626 -26.54 -9.23 -22.14
N ALA A 627 -25.57 -8.80 -21.36
CA ALA A 627 -24.37 -9.58 -21.09
C ALA A 627 -23.97 -9.47 -19.62
N THR A 628 -23.33 -10.51 -19.10
CA THR A 628 -22.76 -10.57 -17.75
C THR A 628 -21.39 -11.21 -17.77
N LEU A 629 -20.53 -10.84 -16.83
CA LEU A 629 -19.25 -11.48 -16.53
C LEU A 629 -19.37 -12.51 -15.39
N ASP A 630 -20.55 -12.66 -14.79
CA ASP A 630 -20.76 -13.56 -13.66
C ASP A 630 -20.83 -15.02 -14.13
N ASP A 631 -19.94 -15.85 -13.60
CA ASP A 631 -19.90 -17.30 -13.87
C ASP A 631 -21.11 -18.05 -13.31
N ASP A 632 -21.69 -17.53 -12.22
CA ASP A 632 -22.86 -18.08 -11.53
C ASP A 632 -23.88 -16.96 -11.27
N PRO A 633 -24.59 -16.51 -12.33
CA PRO A 633 -25.53 -15.41 -12.22
C PRO A 633 -26.66 -15.71 -11.22
N ASP A 634 -26.96 -14.75 -10.37
CA ASP A 634 -28.03 -14.85 -9.37
C ASP A 634 -29.43 -14.80 -10.03
N ALA A 635 -30.48 -14.93 -9.21
CA ALA A 635 -31.84 -14.91 -9.71
C ALA A 635 -32.26 -13.55 -10.31
N TRP A 636 -31.53 -12.45 -10.01
CA TRP A 636 -31.77 -11.15 -10.61
C TRP A 636 -31.15 -11.06 -12.00
N ILE A 637 -29.86 -11.40 -12.15
CA ILE A 637 -29.16 -11.46 -13.43
C ILE A 637 -29.82 -12.46 -14.38
N ALA A 638 -30.25 -13.63 -13.86
CA ALA A 638 -30.91 -14.68 -14.65
C ALA A 638 -32.22 -14.24 -15.34
N GLN A 639 -32.81 -13.10 -14.96
CA GLN A 639 -33.95 -12.51 -15.68
C GLN A 639 -33.56 -11.90 -17.02
N PHE A 640 -32.29 -11.51 -17.16
CA PHE A 640 -31.72 -10.86 -18.34
C PHE A 640 -30.83 -11.81 -19.13
N VAL A 641 -29.95 -12.52 -18.44
CA VAL A 641 -29.01 -13.48 -18.99
C VAL A 641 -29.28 -14.86 -18.34
N PRO A 642 -30.08 -15.72 -18.99
CA PRO A 642 -30.45 -17.01 -18.42
C PRO A 642 -29.24 -17.94 -18.30
N PRO A 643 -29.28 -18.98 -17.42
CA PRO A 643 -28.13 -19.87 -17.18
C PRO A 643 -27.64 -20.68 -18.38
N ASP A 644 -28.44 -20.77 -19.43
CA ASP A 644 -28.15 -21.42 -20.73
C ASP A 644 -27.74 -20.40 -21.82
N ALA A 645 -27.42 -19.18 -21.44
CA ALA A 645 -26.98 -18.14 -22.37
C ALA A 645 -25.69 -18.52 -23.10
N GLU A 646 -25.45 -17.92 -24.24
CA GLU A 646 -24.28 -18.18 -25.05
C GLU A 646 -23.00 -17.68 -24.36
N ALA A 647 -22.02 -18.57 -24.20
CA ALA A 647 -20.71 -18.21 -23.71
C ALA A 647 -19.93 -17.46 -24.81
N THR A 648 -19.36 -16.31 -24.42
CA THR A 648 -18.64 -15.40 -25.31
C THR A 648 -17.51 -14.68 -24.53
N THR A 649 -17.01 -13.59 -25.04
CA THR A 649 -16.13 -12.68 -24.31
C THR A 649 -16.72 -11.28 -24.26
N ALA A 650 -16.36 -10.48 -23.24
CA ALA A 650 -16.81 -9.10 -23.14
C ALA A 650 -16.46 -8.29 -24.39
N GLN A 651 -15.26 -8.47 -24.92
CA GLN A 651 -14.81 -7.81 -26.15
C GLN A 651 -15.67 -8.19 -27.39
N ALA A 652 -16.05 -9.47 -27.51
CA ALA A 652 -16.89 -9.94 -28.61
C ALA A 652 -18.30 -9.36 -28.53
N VAL A 653 -18.87 -9.27 -27.31
CA VAL A 653 -20.20 -8.65 -27.09
C VAL A 653 -20.19 -7.17 -27.49
N LEU A 654 -19.09 -6.47 -27.18
CA LEU A 654 -18.91 -5.04 -27.53
C LEU A 654 -18.48 -4.83 -28.98
N GLY A 655 -18.35 -5.89 -29.78
CA GLY A 655 -17.98 -5.81 -31.19
C GLY A 655 -16.53 -5.39 -31.44
N ILE A 656 -15.65 -5.52 -30.46
CA ILE A 656 -14.24 -5.19 -30.60
C ILE A 656 -13.56 -6.19 -31.54
N PRO A 657 -12.96 -5.73 -32.65
CA PRO A 657 -12.33 -6.62 -33.60
C PRO A 657 -11.11 -7.30 -32.98
N ALA A 658 -10.84 -8.55 -33.36
CA ALA A 658 -9.73 -9.34 -32.83
C ALA A 658 -8.36 -8.65 -32.96
N SER A 659 -8.20 -7.74 -33.93
CA SER A 659 -6.97 -6.95 -34.12
C SER A 659 -6.78 -5.84 -33.09
N ALA A 660 -7.82 -5.46 -32.36
CA ALA A 660 -7.78 -4.41 -31.35
C ALA A 660 -7.93 -4.96 -29.91
N GLN A 661 -8.08 -6.27 -29.74
CA GLN A 661 -8.36 -6.86 -28.43
C GLN A 661 -7.19 -6.70 -27.45
N GLU A 662 -5.95 -6.89 -27.91
CA GLU A 662 -4.77 -6.68 -27.06
C GLU A 662 -4.64 -5.21 -26.59
N ASP A 663 -5.04 -4.25 -27.44
CA ASP A 663 -4.95 -2.82 -27.13
C ASP A 663 -6.08 -2.35 -26.19
N THR A 664 -7.13 -3.14 -26.00
CA THR A 664 -8.32 -2.81 -25.21
C THR A 664 -8.48 -3.65 -23.95
N ASP A 665 -7.57 -4.61 -23.68
CA ASP A 665 -7.63 -5.51 -22.53
C ASP A 665 -7.63 -4.79 -21.17
N TRP A 666 -7.06 -3.59 -21.11
CA TRP A 666 -7.03 -2.78 -19.92
C TRP A 666 -8.39 -2.15 -19.57
N LEU A 667 -9.20 -1.82 -20.57
CA LEU A 667 -10.54 -1.23 -20.40
C LEU A 667 -11.63 -2.31 -20.32
N ILE A 668 -11.48 -3.35 -21.13
CA ILE A 668 -12.45 -4.42 -21.29
C ILE A 668 -11.66 -5.72 -21.26
N PRO A 669 -11.52 -6.35 -20.08
CA PRO A 669 -10.73 -7.56 -19.96
C PRO A 669 -11.28 -8.66 -20.88
N ALA A 670 -10.37 -9.47 -21.43
CA ALA A 670 -10.70 -10.65 -22.24
C ALA A 670 -11.35 -11.77 -21.40
N SER A 671 -12.18 -11.37 -20.43
CA SER A 671 -12.90 -12.28 -19.53
C SER A 671 -14.03 -13.00 -20.26
N ALA A 672 -14.32 -14.21 -19.80
CA ALA A 672 -15.51 -14.91 -20.23
C ALA A 672 -16.75 -14.07 -19.93
N ALA A 673 -17.69 -14.09 -20.83
CA ALA A 673 -18.98 -13.42 -20.69
C ALA A 673 -20.10 -14.34 -21.17
N TRP A 674 -21.30 -14.08 -20.71
CA TRP A 674 -22.51 -14.76 -21.19
C TRP A 674 -23.44 -13.69 -21.73
N ALA A 675 -24.04 -13.96 -22.92
CA ALA A 675 -24.89 -13.01 -23.58
C ALA A 675 -26.23 -13.62 -24.00
N SER A 676 -27.28 -12.81 -23.97
CA SER A 676 -28.61 -13.13 -24.48
C SER A 676 -29.17 -11.97 -25.28
N ALA A 677 -30.12 -12.26 -26.20
CA ALA A 677 -30.79 -11.22 -26.95
C ALA A 677 -31.59 -10.27 -26.04
N ALA A 678 -31.49 -8.96 -26.29
CA ALA A 678 -32.22 -7.92 -25.58
C ALA A 678 -33.18 -7.18 -26.53
N PRO A 679 -34.30 -6.59 -26.04
CA PRO A 679 -35.09 -5.67 -26.84
C PRO A 679 -34.26 -4.44 -27.20
N PRO A 680 -34.25 -4.00 -28.48
CA PRO A 680 -33.53 -2.81 -28.88
C PRO A 680 -34.17 -1.58 -28.24
N LEU A 681 -33.34 -0.69 -27.70
CA LEU A 681 -33.76 0.63 -27.22
C LEU A 681 -33.65 1.65 -28.36
N ASP A 682 -34.53 2.62 -28.37
CA ASP A 682 -34.45 3.78 -29.29
C ASP A 682 -33.41 4.77 -28.71
N ALA A 683 -32.14 4.51 -29.01
CA ALA A 683 -31.02 5.34 -28.62
C ALA A 683 -30.33 5.92 -29.86
N PRO A 684 -29.94 7.19 -29.87
CA PRO A 684 -29.21 7.77 -30.99
C PRO A 684 -27.85 7.10 -31.12
N ALA A 685 -27.48 6.72 -32.34
CA ALA A 685 -26.15 6.21 -32.62
C ALA A 685 -25.09 7.30 -32.35
N PRO A 686 -23.94 6.96 -31.77
CA PRO A 686 -22.83 7.90 -31.70
C PRO A 686 -22.39 8.27 -33.13
N THR A 687 -22.09 9.54 -33.36
CA THR A 687 -21.57 10.02 -34.64
C THR A 687 -20.19 10.60 -34.44
N LEU A 688 -19.26 10.26 -35.33
CA LEU A 688 -17.92 10.86 -35.38
C LEU A 688 -17.71 11.46 -36.78
N ASP A 689 -17.57 12.79 -36.85
CA ASP A 689 -17.27 13.49 -38.09
C ASP A 689 -15.78 13.86 -38.11
N VAL A 690 -15.00 13.28 -39.01
CA VAL A 690 -13.61 13.62 -39.23
C VAL A 690 -13.55 14.92 -40.03
N VAL A 691 -13.20 16.02 -39.37
CA VAL A 691 -13.14 17.36 -39.96
C VAL A 691 -11.81 17.64 -40.68
N ALA A 692 -10.73 16.99 -40.20
CA ALA A 692 -9.40 17.04 -40.81
C ALA A 692 -8.64 15.76 -40.51
N ASP A 693 -7.94 15.20 -41.49
CA ASP A 693 -7.02 14.07 -41.36
C ASP A 693 -5.63 14.60 -41.73
N GLN A 694 -4.79 14.85 -40.70
CA GLN A 694 -3.39 15.22 -40.86
C GLN A 694 -2.52 14.03 -40.48
N ARG A 695 -1.94 13.35 -41.46
CA ARG A 695 -1.00 12.26 -41.21
C ARG A 695 0.41 12.80 -41.20
N GLU A 696 1.17 12.49 -40.14
CA GLU A 696 2.62 12.75 -40.14
C GLU A 696 3.27 11.96 -41.26
N GLY A 697 3.85 12.67 -42.24
CA GLY A 697 4.62 12.07 -43.34
C GLY A 697 4.16 12.40 -44.75
N ASP A 698 3.13 13.20 -44.96
CA ASP A 698 2.75 13.77 -46.26
C ASP A 698 3.30 15.19 -46.49
#